data_2dcb4476ff82dc7f2ed6b7621624424b
#
_entry.id   2dcb4476ff82dc7f2ed6b7621624424b
#
_cell.length_a   1.000
_cell.length_b   1.000
_cell.length_c   1.000
_cell.angle_alpha   90.00
_cell.angle_beta   90.00
_cell.angle_gamma   90.00
#
_symmetry.space_group_name_H-M   'P 1'
#
loop_
_entity.id
_entity.type
_entity.pdbx_description
1 polymer ?
#
loop_
_entity_poly.entity_id
_entity_poly.type
_entity_poly.pdbx_seq_one_letter_code
_entity_poly.pdbx_strand_id
1 'polypeptide(L)'
;MKRDIQILTGQVLAADCRKTIAQATPRELYNAVSKAALDLAADAWKRAPGKRVAYLSAEFLVGRLVYANLLNMGRLGEVQQMLLDAGVDANVFEEIEDAALGNGGLGRLAACFLDSAATQGVPLDGYGIRYQYGLFRQYFEDGFQKETADDWQRFGDPWSVRREEDAVTVQFGGQAVRAVPYDTPVIGYGMKPVNTLRLWQAEPFQAFDFNLFNAQKYAAAVRERDAAEDISRVLYPNDDTDAGKRLRLKQQYFFSSASLQDMVRAYRAAHGGDFTHFADAYAVQLNDTHPTVAIPELLRLLVEEAGMRFADAVQVAHDTFAYTNHTIMPEALEKWDQKLFRGVLPRVYPYVKKLDALLRRTLEQRGVPMGEVSRYAILEDGMVHMARMAIFATHSTNGVARLHTEILKDTALHEWYELYPERFNNKTNGVTQRRWLALANPELAALLHDAVGDGWLTDLSQLKRLEPCADDPAFLARFMDVKREKKRQLAAYVEKHEGVRLRADFLLDVQVKRLHEYKRQLLNAFSILDTYYGLKEGRISRADFAPTVYLFGAKAAPGYVRAKGIIKYINELAELVNGDADVNGLMQVVFVQNYNVSYAEKIIPAADVSEQISTAGTEASGTGNMKFMLNGAVTLGTLDGANIEIAEQAGAENEYIF
;
A
#
# COMPACT_ATOMS: atom_id res chain seq x y z
N MET A 1 -0.84 -21.06 -32.40
CA MET A 1 0.35 -20.19 -32.54
C MET A 1 0.61 -19.56 -31.17
N LYS A 2 1.77 -19.76 -30.57
CA LYS A 2 2.08 -19.02 -29.32
C LYS A 2 2.05 -17.53 -29.67
N ARG A 3 1.22 -16.73 -28.99
CA ARG A 3 1.22 -15.27 -29.14
C ARG A 3 2.58 -14.75 -28.68
N ASP A 4 3.24 -14.00 -29.55
CA ASP A 4 4.59 -13.45 -29.34
C ASP A 4 4.46 -11.98 -28.91
N ILE A 5 5.07 -11.62 -27.78
CA ILE A 5 4.95 -10.27 -27.22
C ILE A 5 5.60 -9.21 -28.12
N GLN A 6 6.67 -9.57 -28.87
CA GLN A 6 7.32 -8.68 -29.80
C GLN A 6 6.41 -8.35 -30.99
N ILE A 7 5.76 -9.37 -31.55
CA ILE A 7 4.82 -9.19 -32.66
C ILE A 7 3.63 -8.32 -32.20
N LEU A 8 3.05 -8.63 -31.05
CA LEU A 8 1.93 -7.85 -30.50
C LEU A 8 2.32 -6.39 -30.21
N THR A 9 3.49 -6.17 -29.61
CA THR A 9 4.01 -4.81 -29.37
C THR A 9 4.16 -4.04 -30.67
N GLY A 10 4.76 -4.67 -31.70
CA GLY A 10 4.91 -4.06 -33.02
C GLY A 10 3.56 -3.72 -33.68
N GLN A 11 2.56 -4.61 -33.55
CA GLN A 11 1.20 -4.37 -34.06
C GLN A 11 0.52 -3.19 -33.37
N VAL A 12 0.61 -3.09 -32.04
CA VAL A 12 0.06 -1.97 -31.26
C VAL A 12 0.74 -0.66 -31.65
N LEU A 13 2.08 -0.63 -31.77
CA LEU A 13 2.80 0.59 -32.19
C LEU A 13 2.43 1.01 -33.61
N ALA A 14 2.29 0.06 -34.53
CA ALA A 14 1.88 0.37 -35.90
C ALA A 14 0.46 0.93 -35.96
N ALA A 15 -0.47 0.35 -35.18
CA ALA A 15 -1.87 0.77 -35.15
C ALA A 15 -2.06 2.14 -34.45
N ASP A 16 -1.50 2.29 -33.24
CA ASP A 16 -1.74 3.46 -32.38
C ASP A 16 -0.87 4.67 -32.77
N CYS A 17 0.40 4.42 -33.16
CA CYS A 17 1.40 5.48 -33.31
C CYS A 17 2.02 5.55 -34.71
N ARG A 18 1.80 4.55 -35.57
CA ARG A 18 2.46 4.41 -36.90
C ARG A 18 3.99 4.43 -36.80
N LYS A 19 4.54 3.78 -35.77
CA LYS A 19 5.97 3.73 -35.48
C LYS A 19 6.46 2.30 -35.32
N THR A 20 7.77 2.14 -35.49
CA THR A 20 8.50 0.92 -35.08
C THR A 20 8.98 1.07 -33.63
N ILE A 21 9.50 -0.03 -33.03
CA ILE A 21 10.08 -0.02 -31.67
C ILE A 21 11.18 1.03 -31.56
N ALA A 22 12.09 1.09 -32.54
CA ALA A 22 13.21 2.04 -32.57
C ALA A 22 12.80 3.53 -32.68
N GLN A 23 11.59 3.80 -33.17
CA GLN A 23 11.08 5.17 -33.39
C GLN A 23 10.15 5.65 -32.27
N ALA A 24 9.69 4.72 -31.45
CA ALA A 24 8.70 5.01 -30.42
C ALA A 24 9.35 5.67 -29.19
N THR A 25 8.60 6.60 -28.57
CA THR A 25 9.00 7.19 -27.30
C THR A 25 8.86 6.20 -26.14
N PRO A 26 9.53 6.42 -24.99
CA PRO A 26 9.38 5.57 -23.81
C PRO A 26 7.91 5.32 -23.42
N ARG A 27 7.07 6.34 -23.51
CA ARG A 27 5.63 6.24 -23.18
C ARG A 27 4.85 5.41 -24.21
N GLU A 28 5.13 5.56 -25.48
CA GLU A 28 4.50 4.77 -26.54
C GLU A 28 4.90 3.29 -26.42
N LEU A 29 6.18 3.01 -26.14
CA LEU A 29 6.67 1.66 -25.86
C LEU A 29 6.00 1.05 -24.63
N TYR A 30 5.92 1.82 -23.53
CA TYR A 30 5.23 1.38 -22.32
C TYR A 30 3.78 1.00 -22.60
N ASN A 31 3.03 1.85 -23.31
CA ASN A 31 1.64 1.57 -23.66
C ASN A 31 1.51 0.33 -24.55
N ALA A 32 2.38 0.18 -25.54
CA ALA A 32 2.33 -0.94 -26.47
C ALA A 32 2.69 -2.26 -25.79
N VAL A 33 3.77 -2.30 -25.00
CA VAL A 33 4.16 -3.50 -24.24
C VAL A 33 3.09 -3.87 -23.21
N SER A 34 2.53 -2.87 -22.50
CA SER A 34 1.46 -3.12 -21.53
C SER A 34 0.21 -3.70 -22.18
N LYS A 35 -0.24 -3.17 -23.33
CA LYS A 35 -1.36 -3.71 -24.09
C LYS A 35 -1.10 -5.12 -24.63
N ALA A 36 0.12 -5.37 -25.12
CA ALA A 36 0.54 -6.70 -25.57
C ALA A 36 0.52 -7.73 -24.41
N ALA A 37 1.01 -7.32 -23.22
CA ALA A 37 0.96 -8.16 -22.04
C ALA A 37 -0.46 -8.44 -21.56
N LEU A 38 -1.36 -7.45 -21.62
CA LEU A 38 -2.79 -7.64 -21.33
C LEU A 38 -3.44 -8.63 -22.28
N ASP A 39 -3.16 -8.55 -23.58
CA ASP A 39 -3.68 -9.49 -24.57
C ASP A 39 -3.19 -10.93 -24.30
N LEU A 40 -1.93 -11.09 -23.89
CA LEU A 40 -1.38 -12.39 -23.48
C LEU A 40 -2.03 -12.94 -22.20
N ALA A 41 -2.38 -12.07 -21.26
CA ALA A 41 -3.01 -12.45 -20.00
C ALA A 41 -4.53 -12.73 -20.12
N ALA A 42 -5.18 -12.25 -21.19
CA ALA A 42 -6.63 -12.24 -21.33
C ALA A 42 -7.29 -13.63 -21.19
N ASP A 43 -6.67 -14.68 -21.71
CA ASP A 43 -7.21 -16.04 -21.63
C ASP A 43 -7.15 -16.61 -20.20
N ALA A 44 -6.17 -16.21 -19.41
CA ALA A 44 -6.00 -16.60 -18.01
C ALA A 44 -6.79 -15.68 -17.05
N TRP A 45 -7.14 -14.47 -17.50
CA TRP A 45 -7.89 -13.49 -16.71
C TRP A 45 -9.40 -13.78 -16.76
N LYS A 46 -9.77 -14.88 -16.11
CA LYS A 46 -11.16 -15.32 -16.02
C LYS A 46 -11.52 -15.53 -14.55
N ARG A 47 -12.75 -15.19 -14.22
CA ARG A 47 -13.26 -15.41 -12.86
C ARG A 47 -13.28 -16.91 -12.57
N ALA A 48 -12.43 -17.37 -11.64
CA ALA A 48 -12.41 -18.76 -11.22
C ALA A 48 -13.70 -19.12 -10.48
N PRO A 49 -14.23 -20.35 -10.60
CA PRO A 49 -15.35 -20.82 -9.80
C PRO A 49 -14.95 -21.00 -8.34
N GLY A 50 -15.93 -21.01 -7.43
CA GLY A 50 -15.76 -21.25 -6.00
C GLY A 50 -15.69 -19.98 -5.16
N LYS A 51 -15.36 -20.15 -3.86
CA LYS A 51 -15.29 -19.06 -2.89
C LYS A 51 -14.18 -18.09 -3.25
N ARG A 52 -14.47 -16.80 -3.20
CA ARG A 52 -13.53 -15.71 -3.49
C ARG A 52 -13.24 -14.87 -2.26
N VAL A 53 -12.03 -14.40 -2.15
CA VAL A 53 -11.67 -13.38 -1.17
C VAL A 53 -11.77 -12.01 -1.81
N ALA A 54 -12.53 -11.10 -1.19
CA ALA A 54 -12.58 -9.69 -1.54
C ALA A 54 -11.77 -8.88 -0.52
N TYR A 55 -10.66 -8.31 -0.94
CA TYR A 55 -9.78 -7.51 -0.08
C TYR A 55 -10.11 -6.03 -0.26
N LEU A 56 -10.83 -5.45 0.71
CA LEU A 56 -11.27 -4.06 0.69
C LEU A 56 -10.21 -3.18 1.33
N SER A 57 -9.65 -2.24 0.56
CA SER A 57 -8.62 -1.32 1.05
C SER A 57 -8.78 0.08 0.46
N ALA A 58 -8.57 1.10 1.30
CA ALA A 58 -8.54 2.49 0.85
C ALA A 58 -7.34 2.79 -0.06
N GLU A 59 -6.30 1.98 -0.02
CA GLU A 59 -5.08 2.18 -0.81
C GLU A 59 -4.49 0.84 -1.31
N PHE A 60 -3.92 0.90 -2.53
CA PHE A 60 -3.15 -0.18 -3.13
C PHE A 60 -1.87 0.39 -3.72
N LEU A 61 -0.76 0.29 -2.99
CA LEU A 61 0.54 0.81 -3.42
C LEU A 61 1.23 -0.17 -4.35
N VAL A 62 0.71 -0.29 -5.57
CA VAL A 62 1.16 -1.30 -6.54
C VAL A 62 2.54 -1.02 -7.14
N GLY A 63 2.94 0.26 -7.26
CA GLY A 63 4.16 0.66 -7.93
C GLY A 63 4.06 0.49 -9.46
N ARG A 64 5.20 0.46 -10.15
CA ARG A 64 5.25 0.24 -11.59
C ARG A 64 4.87 -1.20 -11.93
N LEU A 65 3.86 -1.38 -12.79
CA LEU A 65 3.31 -2.71 -13.11
C LEU A 65 4.07 -3.43 -14.22
N VAL A 66 4.61 -2.71 -15.21
CA VAL A 66 5.16 -3.33 -16.43
C VAL A 66 6.24 -4.37 -16.13
N TYR A 67 7.26 -4.03 -15.35
CA TYR A 67 8.34 -4.95 -15.05
C TYR A 67 7.89 -6.12 -14.17
N ALA A 68 7.05 -5.86 -13.16
CA ALA A 68 6.53 -6.90 -12.29
C ALA A 68 5.66 -7.90 -13.05
N ASN A 69 4.77 -7.41 -13.91
CA ASN A 69 3.93 -8.26 -14.72
C ASN A 69 4.75 -9.07 -15.73
N LEU A 70 5.73 -8.46 -16.40
CA LEU A 70 6.61 -9.17 -17.33
C LEU A 70 7.46 -10.23 -16.62
N LEU A 71 7.97 -9.96 -15.41
CA LEU A 71 8.66 -10.94 -14.58
C LEU A 71 7.73 -12.13 -14.26
N ASN A 72 6.52 -11.85 -13.77
CA ASN A 72 5.56 -12.88 -13.41
C ASN A 72 5.08 -13.70 -14.61
N MET A 73 5.07 -13.11 -15.79
CA MET A 73 4.77 -13.79 -17.07
C MET A 73 5.96 -14.58 -17.64
N GLY A 74 7.16 -14.43 -17.08
CA GLY A 74 8.40 -14.98 -17.64
C GLY A 74 8.79 -14.35 -18.98
N ARG A 75 8.43 -13.08 -19.21
CA ARG A 75 8.66 -12.35 -20.47
C ARG A 75 9.60 -11.15 -20.33
N LEU A 76 10.12 -10.89 -19.12
CA LEU A 76 10.94 -9.70 -18.85
C LEU A 76 12.20 -9.70 -19.74
N GLY A 77 12.97 -10.78 -19.76
CA GLY A 77 14.19 -10.88 -20.58
C GLY A 77 13.90 -10.80 -22.08
N GLU A 78 12.78 -11.38 -22.56
CA GLU A 78 12.37 -11.30 -23.96
C GLU A 78 12.08 -9.84 -24.38
N VAL A 79 11.39 -9.07 -23.53
CA VAL A 79 11.11 -7.65 -23.82
C VAL A 79 12.39 -6.80 -23.73
N GLN A 80 13.25 -7.05 -22.76
CA GLN A 80 14.53 -6.36 -22.66
C GLN A 80 15.41 -6.60 -23.89
N GLN A 81 15.49 -7.85 -24.36
CA GLN A 81 16.25 -8.17 -25.58
C GLN A 81 15.64 -7.51 -26.83
N MET A 82 14.31 -7.52 -26.95
CA MET A 82 13.59 -6.84 -28.04
C MET A 82 13.91 -5.33 -28.09
N LEU A 83 14.01 -4.67 -26.93
CA LEU A 83 14.37 -3.26 -26.84
C LEU A 83 15.83 -3.03 -27.26
N LEU A 84 16.76 -3.85 -26.75
CA LEU A 84 18.17 -3.78 -27.10
C LEU A 84 18.40 -4.00 -28.61
N ASP A 85 17.74 -4.98 -29.21
CA ASP A 85 17.82 -5.27 -30.65
C ASP A 85 17.33 -4.09 -31.52
N ALA A 86 16.43 -3.28 -30.97
CA ALA A 86 15.94 -2.04 -31.61
C ALA A 86 16.79 -0.80 -31.28
N GLY A 87 17.88 -0.94 -30.52
CA GLY A 87 18.74 0.17 -30.08
C GLY A 87 18.13 1.03 -28.98
N VAL A 88 17.17 0.48 -28.21
CA VAL A 88 16.50 1.15 -27.09
C VAL A 88 17.06 0.60 -25.78
N ASP A 89 17.17 1.46 -24.76
CA ASP A 89 17.57 1.04 -23.41
C ASP A 89 16.59 -0.01 -22.86
N ALA A 90 17.12 -1.14 -22.37
CA ALA A 90 16.36 -2.21 -21.75
C ALA A 90 15.53 -1.74 -20.52
N ASN A 91 16.00 -0.66 -19.88
CA ASN A 91 15.37 -0.06 -18.68
C ASN A 91 14.54 1.20 -19.01
N VAL A 92 14.18 1.41 -20.27
CA VAL A 92 13.45 2.60 -20.74
C VAL A 92 12.17 2.89 -19.95
N PHE A 93 11.53 1.88 -19.35
CA PHE A 93 10.30 2.05 -18.55
C PHE A 93 10.57 2.59 -17.14
N GLU A 94 11.83 2.77 -16.73
CA GLU A 94 12.16 3.45 -15.46
C GLU A 94 11.77 4.95 -15.49
N GLU A 95 11.58 5.51 -16.68
CA GLU A 95 11.08 6.88 -16.86
C GLU A 95 9.55 7.01 -16.65
N ILE A 96 8.83 5.88 -16.55
CA ILE A 96 7.39 5.87 -16.34
C ILE A 96 7.08 5.97 -14.85
N GLU A 97 6.16 6.86 -14.51
CA GLU A 97 5.74 7.13 -13.13
C GLU A 97 4.97 5.95 -12.52
N ASP A 98 5.07 5.80 -11.19
CA ASP A 98 4.25 4.86 -10.43
C ASP A 98 2.78 5.29 -10.43
N ALA A 99 1.86 4.32 -10.37
CA ALA A 99 0.47 4.62 -10.05
C ALA A 99 0.36 5.10 -8.60
N ALA A 100 -0.11 6.35 -8.41
CA ALA A 100 -0.18 7.00 -7.10
C ALA A 100 -1.41 6.55 -6.27
N LEU A 101 -1.61 5.23 -6.14
CA LEU A 101 -2.80 4.60 -5.53
C LEU A 101 -2.63 4.21 -4.07
N GLY A 102 -1.52 4.58 -3.44
CA GLY A 102 -1.23 4.25 -2.04
C GLY A 102 -0.18 5.17 -1.43
N ASN A 103 -0.05 5.11 -0.11
CA ASN A 103 0.85 5.96 0.67
C ASN A 103 1.99 5.17 1.32
N GLY A 104 1.67 4.08 2.03
CA GLY A 104 2.64 3.43 2.90
C GLY A 104 2.42 1.93 3.10
N GLY A 105 2.74 1.46 4.32
CA GLY A 105 2.74 0.04 4.67
C GLY A 105 1.42 -0.68 4.40
N LEU A 106 0.29 -0.06 4.74
CA LEU A 106 -1.05 -0.62 4.55
C LEU A 106 -1.35 -0.92 3.06
N GLY A 107 -1.11 0.07 2.18
CA GLY A 107 -1.35 -0.10 0.74
C GLY A 107 -0.32 -1.01 0.08
N ARG A 108 0.93 -1.02 0.56
CA ARG A 108 1.94 -1.95 0.04
C ARG A 108 1.67 -3.39 0.48
N LEU A 109 1.20 -3.61 1.72
CA LEU A 109 0.76 -4.93 2.17
C LEU A 109 -0.37 -5.46 1.28
N ALA A 110 -1.39 -4.64 1.01
CA ALA A 110 -2.48 -4.99 0.10
C ALA A 110 -1.95 -5.44 -1.28
N ALA A 111 -1.02 -4.69 -1.87
CA ALA A 111 -0.41 -5.04 -3.15
C ALA A 111 0.44 -6.33 -3.08
N CYS A 112 1.14 -6.59 -1.97
CA CYS A 112 1.88 -7.83 -1.76
C CYS A 112 0.94 -9.04 -1.63
N PHE A 113 -0.18 -8.90 -0.93
CA PHE A 113 -1.20 -9.95 -0.84
C PHE A 113 -1.79 -10.30 -2.20
N LEU A 114 -2.10 -9.29 -3.03
CA LEU A 114 -2.61 -9.53 -4.38
C LEU A 114 -1.64 -10.38 -5.21
N ASP A 115 -0.37 -9.98 -5.26
CA ASP A 115 0.68 -10.69 -6.01
C ASP A 115 0.88 -12.12 -5.49
N SER A 116 0.97 -12.29 -4.16
CA SER A 116 1.22 -13.59 -3.55
C SER A 116 0.00 -14.52 -3.65
N ALA A 117 -1.22 -14.01 -3.50
CA ALA A 117 -2.45 -14.78 -3.69
C ALA A 117 -2.55 -15.31 -5.13
N ALA A 118 -2.32 -14.44 -6.13
CA ALA A 118 -2.32 -14.87 -7.53
C ALA A 118 -1.22 -15.91 -7.81
N THR A 119 -0.04 -15.74 -7.24
CA THR A 119 1.07 -16.72 -7.38
C THR A 119 0.75 -18.05 -6.74
N GLN A 120 0.07 -18.08 -5.60
CA GLN A 120 -0.31 -19.29 -4.86
C GLN A 120 -1.65 -19.90 -5.33
N GLY A 121 -2.30 -19.31 -6.32
CA GLY A 121 -3.57 -19.81 -6.84
C GLY A 121 -4.78 -19.51 -5.95
N VAL A 122 -4.66 -18.56 -5.03
CA VAL A 122 -5.78 -18.09 -4.19
C VAL A 122 -6.62 -17.08 -4.96
N PRO A 123 -7.94 -17.29 -5.12
CA PRO A 123 -8.82 -16.38 -5.83
C PRO A 123 -9.14 -15.14 -4.98
N LEU A 124 -8.22 -14.18 -4.95
CA LEU A 124 -8.32 -12.95 -4.17
C LEU A 124 -8.37 -11.74 -5.10
N ASP A 125 -9.46 -10.97 -5.02
CA ASP A 125 -9.63 -9.72 -5.74
C ASP A 125 -9.50 -8.53 -4.79
N GLY A 126 -8.80 -7.48 -5.24
CA GLY A 126 -8.72 -6.21 -4.54
C GLY A 126 -9.84 -5.26 -4.94
N TYR A 127 -10.36 -4.50 -3.97
CA TYR A 127 -11.38 -3.48 -4.19
C TYR A 127 -11.00 -2.18 -3.48
N GLY A 128 -10.99 -1.07 -4.23
CA GLY A 128 -10.61 0.23 -3.71
C GLY A 128 -11.06 1.39 -4.60
N ILE A 129 -10.38 2.52 -4.49
CA ILE A 129 -10.66 3.74 -5.26
C ILE A 129 -9.58 3.95 -6.33
N ARG A 130 -10.00 4.31 -7.54
CA ARG A 130 -9.13 4.78 -8.61
C ARG A 130 -8.89 6.27 -8.45
N TYR A 131 -7.91 6.62 -7.63
CA TYR A 131 -7.58 8.03 -7.39
C TYR A 131 -6.99 8.69 -8.63
N GLN A 132 -7.48 9.87 -8.97
CA GLN A 132 -7.01 10.64 -10.12
C GLN A 132 -5.58 11.14 -9.91
N TYR A 133 -5.31 11.75 -8.75
CA TYR A 133 -4.01 12.31 -8.37
C TYR A 133 -3.34 11.53 -7.24
N GLY A 134 -4.07 10.62 -6.58
CA GLY A 134 -3.57 9.76 -5.52
C GLY A 134 -2.90 10.49 -4.38
N LEU A 135 -1.71 10.02 -3.98
CA LEU A 135 -0.85 10.73 -3.05
C LEU A 135 -0.03 11.78 -3.81
N PHE A 136 0.13 12.95 -3.23
CA PHE A 136 0.87 14.08 -3.81
C PHE A 136 2.32 13.73 -4.20
N ARG A 137 2.87 14.48 -5.17
CA ARG A 137 4.32 14.56 -5.41
C ARG A 137 4.94 15.55 -4.43
N GLN A 138 6.09 15.16 -3.88
CA GLN A 138 6.86 15.98 -2.96
C GLN A 138 8.04 16.61 -3.70
N TYR A 139 8.29 17.89 -3.39
CA TYR A 139 9.54 18.58 -3.71
C TYR A 139 9.95 19.46 -2.52
N PHE A 140 11.19 19.93 -2.53
CA PHE A 140 11.67 20.83 -1.49
C PHE A 140 11.81 22.26 -2.01
N GLU A 141 11.37 23.20 -1.19
CA GLU A 141 11.58 24.64 -1.38
C GLU A 141 12.11 25.20 -0.07
N ASP A 142 13.29 25.80 -0.08
CA ASP A 142 14.00 26.25 1.13
C ASP A 142 14.10 25.16 2.20
N GLY A 143 14.35 23.91 1.79
CA GLY A 143 14.42 22.74 2.66
C GLY A 143 13.09 22.24 3.22
N PHE A 144 11.96 22.95 3.01
CA PHE A 144 10.63 22.50 3.43
C PHE A 144 9.96 21.63 2.36
N GLN A 145 9.21 20.62 2.83
CA GLN A 145 8.32 19.87 1.94
C GLN A 145 7.23 20.78 1.36
N LYS A 146 7.08 20.71 0.05
CA LYS A 146 5.95 21.21 -0.73
C LYS A 146 5.27 20.08 -1.47
N GLU A 147 4.00 20.26 -1.78
CA GLU A 147 3.17 19.25 -2.43
C GLU A 147 2.62 19.78 -3.77
N THR A 148 2.55 18.90 -4.75
CA THR A 148 1.83 19.12 -6.00
C THR A 148 1.06 17.86 -6.40
N ALA A 149 0.10 18.00 -7.31
CA ALA A 149 -0.67 16.87 -7.80
C ALA A 149 0.24 15.86 -8.53
N ASP A 150 0.02 14.57 -8.26
CA ASP A 150 0.63 13.49 -9.01
C ASP A 150 -0.33 13.02 -10.11
N ASP A 151 -0.24 13.64 -11.28
CA ASP A 151 -1.10 13.36 -12.44
C ASP A 151 -0.62 12.10 -13.19
N TRP A 152 -0.55 10.98 -12.50
CA TRP A 152 -0.02 9.72 -13.02
C TRP A 152 -0.82 9.16 -14.21
N GLN A 153 -2.08 9.57 -14.36
CA GLN A 153 -2.97 9.15 -15.44
C GLN A 153 -2.91 10.06 -16.68
N ARG A 154 -2.16 11.16 -16.64
CA ARG A 154 -2.13 12.19 -17.69
C ARG A 154 -1.94 11.63 -19.10
N PHE A 155 -1.15 10.60 -19.25
CA PHE A 155 -0.85 9.98 -20.54
C PHE A 155 -1.54 8.61 -20.74
N GLY A 156 -2.62 8.35 -19.99
CA GLY A 156 -3.36 7.13 -20.00
C GLY A 156 -2.84 6.09 -19.00
N ASP A 157 -3.67 5.07 -18.78
CA ASP A 157 -3.38 3.92 -17.92
C ASP A 157 -3.67 2.65 -18.72
N PRO A 158 -2.65 2.08 -19.38
CA PRO A 158 -2.85 0.94 -20.27
C PRO A 158 -3.20 -0.36 -19.54
N TRP A 159 -3.03 -0.43 -18.21
CA TRP A 159 -3.29 -1.62 -17.42
C TRP A 159 -4.73 -1.75 -16.95
N SER A 160 -5.50 -0.66 -16.95
CA SER A 160 -6.88 -0.66 -16.46
C SER A 160 -7.88 -0.75 -17.59
N VAL A 161 -8.86 -1.64 -17.43
CA VAL A 161 -10.00 -1.82 -18.36
C VAL A 161 -11.25 -1.28 -17.69
N ARG A 162 -11.85 -0.23 -18.29
CA ARG A 162 -13.14 0.32 -17.85
C ARG A 162 -14.26 -0.71 -18.11
N ARG A 163 -15.08 -0.96 -17.09
CA ARG A 163 -16.24 -1.87 -17.15
C ARG A 163 -17.53 -1.06 -16.97
N GLU A 164 -17.99 -0.44 -18.03
CA GLU A 164 -19.18 0.41 -18.01
C GLU A 164 -20.45 -0.37 -17.62
N GLU A 165 -20.54 -1.63 -18.05
CA GLU A 165 -21.64 -2.55 -17.75
C GLU A 165 -21.76 -2.90 -16.27
N ASP A 166 -20.69 -2.76 -15.52
CA ASP A 166 -20.63 -3.06 -14.09
C ASP A 166 -20.80 -1.82 -13.20
N ALA A 167 -21.04 -0.65 -13.80
CA ALA A 167 -21.24 0.58 -13.03
C ALA A 167 -22.46 0.48 -12.11
N VAL A 168 -22.33 1.02 -10.91
CA VAL A 168 -23.39 1.06 -9.90
C VAL A 168 -23.60 2.48 -9.38
N THR A 169 -24.76 2.72 -8.76
CA THR A 169 -25.07 4.01 -8.12
C THR A 169 -24.74 3.96 -6.63
N VAL A 170 -23.97 4.92 -6.14
CA VAL A 170 -23.75 5.13 -4.70
C VAL A 170 -24.49 6.37 -4.25
N GLN A 171 -25.34 6.20 -3.22
CA GLN A 171 -26.24 7.23 -2.71
C GLN A 171 -25.75 7.77 -1.38
N PHE A 172 -25.53 9.06 -1.30
CA PHE A 172 -25.23 9.82 -0.08
C PHE A 172 -26.42 10.68 0.36
N GLY A 173 -26.30 11.33 1.49
CA GLY A 173 -27.22 12.38 1.89
C GLY A 173 -27.11 13.61 0.98
N GLY A 174 -28.10 13.77 0.09
CA GLY A 174 -28.17 14.90 -0.85
C GLY A 174 -27.30 14.80 -2.10
N GLN A 175 -26.66 13.65 -2.36
CA GLN A 175 -25.86 13.41 -3.56
C GLN A 175 -25.94 11.94 -3.98
N ALA A 176 -25.99 11.70 -5.30
CA ALA A 176 -25.77 10.39 -5.87
C ALA A 176 -24.64 10.48 -6.91
N VAL A 177 -23.85 9.43 -7.02
CA VAL A 177 -22.79 9.33 -8.03
C VAL A 177 -22.81 7.96 -8.70
N ARG A 178 -22.29 7.89 -9.91
CA ARG A 178 -21.98 6.62 -10.56
C ARG A 178 -20.61 6.16 -10.05
N ALA A 179 -20.54 4.92 -9.61
CA ALA A 179 -19.27 4.25 -9.34
C ALA A 179 -18.97 3.35 -10.55
N VAL A 180 -17.95 3.73 -11.30
CA VAL A 180 -17.55 3.01 -12.52
C VAL A 180 -16.26 2.24 -12.24
N PRO A 181 -16.26 0.90 -12.40
CA PRO A 181 -15.08 0.12 -12.08
C PRO A 181 -14.08 0.08 -13.23
N TYR A 182 -12.82 0.09 -12.86
CA TYR A 182 -11.68 -0.16 -13.71
C TYR A 182 -10.95 -1.39 -13.18
N ASP A 183 -10.83 -2.41 -14.01
CA ASP A 183 -10.19 -3.69 -13.69
C ASP A 183 -8.75 -3.70 -14.16
N THR A 184 -7.83 -3.98 -13.25
CA THR A 184 -6.41 -4.21 -13.52
C THR A 184 -6.09 -5.68 -13.23
N PRO A 185 -5.44 -6.43 -14.15
CA PRO A 185 -5.08 -7.81 -13.89
C PRO A 185 -3.99 -7.91 -12.84
N VAL A 186 -4.15 -8.84 -11.92
CA VAL A 186 -3.14 -9.23 -10.95
C VAL A 186 -2.53 -10.55 -11.43
N ILE A 187 -1.38 -10.44 -12.06
CA ILE A 187 -0.69 -11.56 -12.71
C ILE A 187 0.25 -12.20 -11.70
N GLY A 188 -0.06 -13.42 -11.26
CA GLY A 188 0.81 -14.23 -10.43
C GLY A 188 1.97 -14.83 -11.21
N TYR A 189 3.04 -15.23 -10.51
CA TYR A 189 4.21 -15.86 -11.10
C TYR A 189 3.81 -17.16 -11.82
N GLY A 190 4.19 -17.26 -13.10
CA GLY A 190 3.80 -18.37 -13.97
C GLY A 190 2.38 -18.26 -14.54
N MET A 191 1.70 -17.12 -14.38
CA MET A 191 0.35 -16.81 -14.92
C MET A 191 -0.75 -17.77 -14.45
N LYS A 192 -0.74 -18.20 -13.18
CA LYS A 192 -1.70 -19.16 -12.63
C LYS A 192 -2.27 -18.66 -11.31
N PRO A 193 -3.53 -18.36 -11.21
CA PRO A 193 -4.46 -17.65 -12.08
C PRO A 193 -4.14 -16.15 -12.19
N VAL A 194 -4.92 -15.42 -13.00
CA VAL A 194 -4.91 -13.95 -13.00
C VAL A 194 -6.12 -13.46 -12.22
N ASN A 195 -5.88 -12.79 -11.09
CA ASN A 195 -6.91 -12.17 -10.25
C ASN A 195 -7.19 -10.73 -10.73
N THR A 196 -8.06 -10.01 -10.03
CA THR A 196 -8.46 -8.65 -10.41
C THR A 196 -8.22 -7.66 -9.27
N LEU A 197 -7.65 -6.50 -9.60
CA LEU A 197 -7.75 -5.30 -8.79
C LEU A 197 -8.82 -4.40 -9.41
N ARG A 198 -10.00 -4.31 -8.78
CA ARG A 198 -11.14 -3.48 -9.20
C ARG A 198 -11.13 -2.17 -8.45
N LEU A 199 -10.86 -1.08 -9.15
CA LEU A 199 -10.82 0.26 -8.58
C LEU A 199 -11.98 1.09 -9.10
N TRP A 200 -12.71 1.72 -8.18
CA TRP A 200 -13.89 2.51 -8.47
C TRP A 200 -13.56 3.98 -8.71
N GLN A 201 -14.04 4.54 -9.82
CA GLN A 201 -13.98 5.96 -10.13
C GLN A 201 -15.38 6.57 -9.94
N ALA A 202 -15.44 7.69 -9.24
CA ALA A 202 -16.70 8.42 -9.04
C ALA A 202 -16.96 9.33 -10.24
N GLU A 203 -18.15 9.21 -10.81
CA GLU A 203 -18.58 10.01 -11.97
C GLU A 203 -19.96 10.63 -11.71
N PRO A 204 -20.24 11.82 -12.25
CA PRO A 204 -21.55 12.46 -12.15
C PRO A 204 -22.58 11.76 -13.07
N PHE A 205 -23.87 11.96 -12.80
CA PHE A 205 -24.91 11.64 -13.77
C PHE A 205 -24.97 12.67 -14.89
N GLN A 206 -24.72 13.94 -14.54
CA GLN A 206 -24.62 15.03 -15.51
C GLN A 206 -23.26 15.74 -15.38
N ALA A 207 -22.35 15.47 -16.30
CA ALA A 207 -21.00 16.04 -16.28
C ALA A 207 -20.96 17.53 -16.65
N PHE A 208 -21.95 18.00 -17.40
CA PHE A 208 -21.96 19.34 -17.94
C PHE A 208 -23.39 19.85 -18.18
N ASP A 209 -23.71 21.02 -17.61
CA ASP A 209 -24.99 21.70 -17.88
C ASP A 209 -24.80 22.78 -18.96
N PHE A 210 -25.25 22.45 -20.17
CA PHE A 210 -25.13 23.33 -21.34
C PHE A 210 -25.88 24.67 -21.15
N ASN A 211 -27.03 24.65 -20.47
CA ASN A 211 -27.84 25.87 -20.28
C ASN A 211 -27.14 26.83 -19.32
N LEU A 212 -26.57 26.31 -18.22
CA LEU A 212 -25.76 27.14 -17.32
C LEU A 212 -24.51 27.68 -17.99
N PHE A 213 -23.83 26.86 -18.79
CA PHE A 213 -22.66 27.29 -19.56
C PHE A 213 -23.01 28.40 -20.53
N ASN A 214 -24.09 28.21 -21.31
CA ASN A 214 -24.56 29.21 -22.28
C ASN A 214 -25.05 30.52 -21.61
N ALA A 215 -25.51 30.43 -20.33
CA ALA A 215 -25.82 31.58 -19.49
C ALA A 215 -24.58 32.18 -18.80
N GLN A 216 -23.36 31.81 -19.22
CA GLN A 216 -22.06 32.27 -18.70
C GLN A 216 -21.81 31.97 -17.23
N LYS A 217 -22.53 30.98 -16.68
CA LYS A 217 -22.35 30.44 -15.30
C LYS A 217 -21.40 29.24 -15.32
N TYR A 218 -20.17 29.42 -15.77
CA TYR A 218 -19.21 28.35 -16.07
C TYR A 218 -18.93 27.43 -14.90
N ALA A 219 -18.66 27.96 -13.70
CA ALA A 219 -18.43 27.17 -12.50
C ALA A 219 -19.67 26.36 -12.08
N ALA A 220 -20.88 26.93 -12.27
CA ALA A 220 -22.12 26.21 -11.96
C ALA A 220 -22.39 25.08 -12.96
N ALA A 221 -22.00 25.25 -14.22
CA ALA A 221 -22.20 24.27 -15.29
C ALA A 221 -21.43 22.94 -15.05
N VAL A 222 -20.39 22.94 -14.24
CA VAL A 222 -19.55 21.76 -13.93
C VAL A 222 -19.62 21.32 -12.46
N ARG A 223 -20.45 21.95 -11.64
CA ARG A 223 -20.51 21.72 -10.18
C ARG A 223 -20.80 20.28 -9.81
N GLU A 224 -21.72 19.61 -10.52
CA GLU A 224 -22.06 18.21 -10.24
C GLU A 224 -20.88 17.29 -10.55
N ARG A 225 -20.20 17.55 -11.68
CA ARG A 225 -18.97 16.83 -12.05
C ARG A 225 -17.92 16.97 -10.97
N ASP A 226 -17.58 18.18 -10.58
CA ASP A 226 -16.52 18.45 -9.61
C ASP A 226 -16.84 17.80 -8.26
N ALA A 227 -18.09 17.88 -7.80
CA ALA A 227 -18.53 17.27 -6.55
C ALA A 227 -18.51 15.73 -6.58
N ALA A 228 -18.72 15.10 -7.74
CA ALA A 228 -18.60 13.64 -7.89
C ALA A 228 -17.13 13.22 -7.96
N GLU A 229 -16.34 13.88 -8.81
CA GLU A 229 -14.92 13.59 -9.01
C GLU A 229 -14.09 13.76 -7.72
N ASP A 230 -14.42 14.74 -6.86
CA ASP A 230 -13.74 14.96 -5.56
C ASP A 230 -13.66 13.67 -4.73
N ILE A 231 -14.65 12.77 -4.82
CA ILE A 231 -14.67 11.51 -4.07
C ILE A 231 -13.50 10.60 -4.47
N SER A 232 -13.10 10.59 -5.74
CA SER A 232 -11.98 9.77 -6.23
C SER A 232 -10.76 10.59 -6.68
N ARG A 233 -10.64 11.85 -6.22
CA ARG A 233 -9.58 12.75 -6.70
C ARG A 233 -8.26 12.54 -5.97
N VAL A 234 -8.24 12.54 -4.64
CA VAL A 234 -7.04 12.53 -3.81
C VAL A 234 -7.13 11.47 -2.71
N LEU A 235 -6.05 10.73 -2.51
CA LEU A 235 -5.89 9.81 -1.38
C LEU A 235 -5.58 10.60 -0.10
N TYR A 236 -6.30 10.34 0.98
CA TYR A 236 -6.18 11.01 2.28
C TYR A 236 -6.23 12.55 2.19
N PRO A 237 -7.36 13.10 1.70
CA PRO A 237 -7.54 14.55 1.74
C PRO A 237 -7.45 15.06 3.17
N ASN A 238 -7.01 16.32 3.33
CA ASN A 238 -6.97 16.98 4.64
C ASN A 238 -8.37 16.98 5.27
N ASP A 239 -8.46 16.58 6.54
CA ASP A 239 -9.70 16.42 7.30
C ASP A 239 -9.74 17.27 8.58
N ASP A 240 -8.99 18.36 8.64
CA ASP A 240 -9.01 19.31 9.76
C ASP A 240 -10.37 19.98 9.93
N THR A 241 -11.15 20.05 8.85
CA THR A 241 -12.49 20.65 8.81
C THR A 241 -13.59 19.61 8.58
N ASP A 242 -14.84 19.97 8.87
CA ASP A 242 -16.02 19.13 8.58
C ASP A 242 -16.14 18.79 7.08
N ALA A 243 -15.73 19.68 6.18
CA ALA A 243 -15.75 19.42 4.75
C ALA A 243 -14.81 18.27 4.38
N GLY A 244 -13.57 18.28 4.89
CA GLY A 244 -12.61 17.22 4.69
C GLY A 244 -13.06 15.90 5.33
N LYS A 245 -13.60 15.95 6.56
CA LYS A 245 -14.16 14.77 7.24
C LYS A 245 -15.30 14.15 6.44
N ARG A 246 -16.21 14.96 5.89
CA ARG A 246 -17.31 14.49 5.04
C ARG A 246 -16.77 13.82 3.77
N LEU A 247 -15.75 14.39 3.13
CA LEU A 247 -15.14 13.82 1.94
C LEU A 247 -14.50 12.46 2.25
N ARG A 248 -13.74 12.33 3.33
CA ARG A 248 -13.14 11.05 3.74
C ARG A 248 -14.19 9.98 4.03
N LEU A 249 -15.27 10.33 4.75
CA LEU A 249 -16.36 9.37 4.99
C LEU A 249 -17.07 8.97 3.69
N LYS A 250 -17.25 9.93 2.74
CA LYS A 250 -17.76 9.60 1.41
C LYS A 250 -16.86 8.63 0.66
N GLN A 251 -15.54 8.82 0.70
CA GLN A 251 -14.58 7.91 0.06
C GLN A 251 -14.70 6.49 0.63
N GLN A 252 -14.74 6.35 1.96
CA GLN A 252 -14.87 5.04 2.62
C GLN A 252 -16.15 4.32 2.22
N TYR A 253 -17.28 5.02 2.23
CA TYR A 253 -18.56 4.45 1.85
C TYR A 253 -18.64 4.18 0.35
N PHE A 254 -18.09 5.05 -0.49
CA PHE A 254 -18.12 4.94 -1.94
C PHE A 254 -17.58 3.60 -2.42
N PHE A 255 -16.33 3.27 -2.10
CA PHE A 255 -15.77 2.01 -2.56
C PHE A 255 -16.38 0.78 -1.85
N SER A 256 -16.75 0.91 -0.58
CA SER A 256 -17.39 -0.17 0.18
C SER A 256 -18.75 -0.53 -0.40
N SER A 257 -19.62 0.46 -0.64
CA SER A 257 -20.94 0.25 -1.20
C SER A 257 -20.87 -0.27 -2.64
N ALA A 258 -20.02 0.34 -3.49
CA ALA A 258 -19.85 -0.10 -4.87
C ALA A 258 -19.40 -1.57 -4.95
N SER A 259 -18.42 -1.95 -4.13
CA SER A 259 -17.89 -3.32 -4.09
C SER A 259 -18.94 -4.33 -3.62
N LEU A 260 -19.71 -4.01 -2.59
CA LEU A 260 -20.77 -4.88 -2.09
C LEU A 260 -21.92 -5.02 -3.09
N GLN A 261 -22.32 -3.94 -3.75
CA GLN A 261 -23.35 -4.00 -4.80
C GLN A 261 -22.91 -4.93 -5.95
N ASP A 262 -21.63 -4.87 -6.33
CA ASP A 262 -21.06 -5.77 -7.34
C ASP A 262 -21.10 -7.25 -6.90
N MET A 263 -20.66 -7.54 -5.66
CA MET A 263 -20.70 -8.89 -5.09
C MET A 263 -22.12 -9.44 -4.96
N VAL A 264 -23.05 -8.62 -4.44
CA VAL A 264 -24.47 -8.99 -4.28
C VAL A 264 -25.12 -9.26 -5.64
N ARG A 265 -24.85 -8.40 -6.64
CA ARG A 265 -25.31 -8.59 -8.02
C ARG A 265 -24.78 -9.90 -8.61
N ALA A 266 -23.47 -10.14 -8.49
CA ALA A 266 -22.82 -11.34 -9.02
C ALA A 266 -23.32 -12.61 -8.30
N TYR A 267 -23.51 -12.56 -6.98
CA TYR A 267 -24.08 -13.66 -6.21
C TYR A 267 -25.51 -13.98 -6.66
N ARG A 268 -26.36 -12.95 -6.75
CA ARG A 268 -27.76 -13.10 -7.21
C ARG A 268 -27.86 -13.72 -8.60
N ALA A 269 -26.98 -13.33 -9.51
CA ALA A 269 -26.92 -13.88 -10.87
C ALA A 269 -26.53 -15.37 -10.89
N ALA A 270 -25.66 -15.80 -9.97
CA ALA A 270 -25.17 -17.18 -9.91
C ALA A 270 -26.03 -18.12 -9.04
N HIS A 271 -26.63 -17.60 -7.95
CA HIS A 271 -27.29 -18.39 -6.89
C HIS A 271 -28.76 -18.01 -6.64
N GLY A 272 -29.28 -16.98 -7.32
CA GLY A 272 -30.65 -16.51 -7.12
C GLY A 272 -30.81 -15.56 -5.93
N GLY A 273 -32.02 -15.50 -5.36
CA GLY A 273 -32.39 -14.51 -4.31
C GLY A 273 -32.15 -14.94 -2.87
N ASP A 274 -31.69 -16.16 -2.62
CA ASP A 274 -31.37 -16.65 -1.28
C ASP A 274 -29.92 -16.31 -0.93
N PHE A 275 -29.73 -15.40 0.02
CA PHE A 275 -28.42 -14.94 0.46
C PHE A 275 -27.91 -15.62 1.74
N THR A 276 -28.59 -16.66 2.25
CA THR A 276 -28.15 -17.39 3.46
C THR A 276 -26.78 -18.00 3.31
N HIS A 277 -26.39 -18.33 2.08
CA HIS A 277 -25.11 -18.93 1.69
C HIS A 277 -24.12 -17.93 1.08
N PHE A 278 -24.31 -16.62 1.28
CA PHE A 278 -23.42 -15.60 0.72
C PHE A 278 -21.97 -15.75 1.21
N ALA A 279 -21.79 -16.13 2.48
CA ALA A 279 -20.47 -16.40 3.06
C ALA A 279 -19.76 -17.63 2.47
N ASP A 280 -20.49 -18.54 1.84
CA ASP A 280 -19.88 -19.69 1.11
C ASP A 280 -19.25 -19.24 -0.21
N ALA A 281 -19.74 -18.14 -0.80
CA ALA A 281 -19.23 -17.58 -2.04
C ALA A 281 -18.17 -16.47 -1.83
N TYR A 282 -18.27 -15.73 -0.73
CA TYR A 282 -17.37 -14.59 -0.46
C TYR A 282 -16.82 -14.62 0.96
N ALA A 283 -15.51 -14.33 1.07
CA ALA A 283 -14.86 -13.88 2.30
C ALA A 283 -14.39 -12.44 2.07
N VAL A 284 -14.81 -11.50 2.91
CA VAL A 284 -14.48 -10.08 2.77
C VAL A 284 -13.53 -9.66 3.87
N GLN A 285 -12.30 -9.31 3.49
CA GLN A 285 -11.28 -8.82 4.42
C GLN A 285 -11.29 -7.30 4.47
N LEU A 286 -11.46 -6.73 5.66
CA LEU A 286 -11.41 -5.31 5.92
C LEU A 286 -9.98 -4.90 6.27
N ASN A 287 -9.33 -4.14 5.39
CA ASN A 287 -7.97 -3.64 5.62
C ASN A 287 -8.03 -2.32 6.40
N ASP A 288 -7.85 -2.40 7.71
CA ASP A 288 -8.11 -1.37 8.70
C ASP A 288 -9.62 -1.04 8.85
N THR A 289 -9.93 0.06 9.52
CA THR A 289 -11.31 0.53 9.78
C THR A 289 -11.92 1.27 8.59
N HIS A 290 -11.13 1.66 7.60
CA HIS A 290 -11.60 2.42 6.44
C HIS A 290 -12.81 1.78 5.73
N PRO A 291 -12.83 0.45 5.46
CA PRO A 291 -13.97 -0.22 4.85
C PRO A 291 -15.02 -0.73 5.85
N THR A 292 -14.94 -0.42 7.14
CA THR A 292 -15.90 -0.94 8.15
C THR A 292 -17.36 -0.54 7.84
N VAL A 293 -17.57 0.56 7.14
CA VAL A 293 -18.92 0.96 6.68
C VAL A 293 -19.55 -0.06 5.71
N ALA A 294 -18.78 -1.00 5.16
CA ALA A 294 -19.28 -2.12 4.39
C ALA A 294 -20.22 -3.03 5.20
N ILE A 295 -19.99 -3.16 6.50
CA ILE A 295 -20.82 -4.00 7.37
C ILE A 295 -22.27 -3.51 7.39
N PRO A 296 -22.60 -2.28 7.85
CA PRO A 296 -23.97 -1.80 7.84
C PRO A 296 -24.53 -1.62 6.41
N GLU A 297 -23.69 -1.43 5.38
CA GLU A 297 -24.13 -1.41 4.00
C GLU A 297 -24.59 -2.79 3.52
N LEU A 298 -23.84 -3.87 3.82
CA LEU A 298 -24.29 -5.23 3.50
C LEU A 298 -25.63 -5.54 4.19
N LEU A 299 -25.78 -5.16 5.47
CA LEU A 299 -27.05 -5.32 6.18
C LEU A 299 -28.19 -4.59 5.47
N ARG A 300 -27.96 -3.38 4.99
CA ARG A 300 -28.94 -2.62 4.21
C ARG A 300 -29.34 -3.36 2.93
N LEU A 301 -28.35 -3.80 2.15
CA LEU A 301 -28.58 -4.52 0.90
C LEU A 301 -29.37 -5.82 1.12
N LEU A 302 -28.99 -6.61 2.12
CA LEU A 302 -29.66 -7.87 2.44
C LEU A 302 -31.08 -7.67 2.98
N VAL A 303 -31.32 -6.63 3.81
CA VAL A 303 -32.64 -6.38 4.38
C VAL A 303 -33.56 -5.66 3.39
N GLU A 304 -33.08 -4.55 2.76
CA GLU A 304 -33.94 -3.72 1.91
C GLU A 304 -34.13 -4.29 0.51
N GLU A 305 -33.08 -4.92 -0.05
CA GLU A 305 -33.08 -5.34 -1.46
C GLU A 305 -33.25 -6.86 -1.63
N ALA A 306 -32.85 -7.68 -0.65
CA ALA A 306 -33.06 -9.11 -0.65
C ALA A 306 -34.19 -9.58 0.27
N GLY A 307 -34.77 -8.70 1.09
CA GLY A 307 -35.90 -9.01 1.96
C GLY A 307 -35.57 -9.89 3.17
N MET A 308 -34.27 -10.02 3.53
CA MET A 308 -33.85 -10.83 4.68
C MET A 308 -34.27 -10.23 6.02
N ARG A 309 -34.54 -11.07 7.02
CA ARG A 309 -34.70 -10.58 8.39
C ARG A 309 -33.36 -10.04 8.89
N PHE A 310 -33.39 -8.98 9.67
CA PHE A 310 -32.19 -8.33 10.19
C PHE A 310 -31.25 -9.29 10.95
N ALA A 311 -31.81 -10.20 11.75
CA ALA A 311 -31.00 -11.17 12.50
C ALA A 311 -30.22 -12.13 11.56
N ASP A 312 -30.86 -12.59 10.49
CA ASP A 312 -30.21 -13.49 9.51
C ASP A 312 -29.15 -12.71 8.71
N ALA A 313 -29.44 -11.47 8.34
CA ALA A 313 -28.46 -10.61 7.67
C ALA A 313 -27.23 -10.33 8.53
N VAL A 314 -27.38 -10.16 9.85
CA VAL A 314 -26.25 -10.02 10.78
C VAL A 314 -25.40 -11.28 10.81
N GLN A 315 -26.02 -12.46 10.81
CA GLN A 315 -25.27 -13.71 10.77
C GLN A 315 -24.48 -13.85 9.45
N VAL A 316 -25.11 -13.55 8.32
CA VAL A 316 -24.42 -13.54 7.01
C VAL A 316 -23.26 -12.55 7.00
N ALA A 317 -23.44 -11.34 7.54
CA ALA A 317 -22.35 -10.36 7.63
C ALA A 317 -21.22 -10.86 8.53
N HIS A 318 -21.54 -11.42 9.70
CA HIS A 318 -20.57 -12.00 10.61
C HIS A 318 -19.71 -13.07 9.93
N ASP A 319 -20.34 -13.99 9.21
CA ASP A 319 -19.65 -15.11 8.56
C ASP A 319 -18.86 -14.69 7.30
N THR A 320 -19.20 -13.53 6.74
CA THR A 320 -18.56 -12.97 5.53
C THR A 320 -17.34 -12.13 5.83
N PHE A 321 -17.38 -11.28 6.89
CA PHE A 321 -16.36 -10.27 7.16
C PHE A 321 -15.31 -10.72 8.16
N ALA A 322 -14.05 -10.33 7.89
CA ALA A 322 -12.95 -10.37 8.83
C ALA A 322 -12.23 -9.00 8.86
N TYR A 323 -11.66 -8.63 9.99
CA TYR A 323 -11.06 -7.33 10.25
C TYR A 323 -9.58 -7.45 10.59
N THR A 324 -8.74 -6.70 9.87
CA THR A 324 -7.32 -6.51 10.20
C THR A 324 -7.13 -5.14 10.84
N ASN A 325 -6.60 -5.11 12.07
CA ASN A 325 -6.23 -3.88 12.74
C ASN A 325 -4.77 -3.50 12.45
N HIS A 326 -4.52 -2.22 12.13
CA HIS A 326 -3.18 -1.67 11.92
C HIS A 326 -2.79 -0.61 12.95
N THR A 327 -3.66 -0.33 13.92
CA THR A 327 -3.52 0.76 14.88
C THR A 327 -3.20 0.22 16.27
N ILE A 328 -2.14 0.71 16.92
CA ILE A 328 -1.77 0.30 18.29
C ILE A 328 -2.44 1.20 19.32
N MET A 329 -2.36 2.52 19.14
CA MET A 329 -2.79 3.50 20.14
C MET A 329 -4.32 3.61 20.18
N PRO A 330 -4.96 3.39 21.35
CA PRO A 330 -6.43 3.45 21.46
C PRO A 330 -7.05 4.78 21.02
N GLU A 331 -6.33 5.89 21.26
CA GLU A 331 -6.77 7.23 20.87
C GLU A 331 -6.77 7.46 19.35
N ALA A 332 -5.97 6.68 18.61
CA ALA A 332 -5.91 6.73 17.15
C ALA A 332 -6.95 5.84 16.46
N LEU A 333 -7.73 5.05 17.21
CA LEU A 333 -8.82 4.24 16.65
C LEU A 333 -9.89 5.16 16.05
N GLU A 334 -10.27 4.87 14.80
CA GLU A 334 -11.15 5.72 14.01
C GLU A 334 -12.55 5.84 14.62
N LYS A 335 -13.04 7.06 14.70
CA LYS A 335 -14.40 7.38 15.14
C LYS A 335 -14.94 8.58 14.37
N TRP A 336 -16.25 8.61 14.15
CA TRP A 336 -16.96 9.65 13.41
C TRP A 336 -18.02 10.31 14.26
N ASP A 337 -18.16 11.63 14.19
CA ASP A 337 -19.30 12.34 14.78
C ASP A 337 -20.62 11.76 14.24
N GLN A 338 -21.57 11.43 15.11
CA GLN A 338 -22.83 10.78 14.71
C GLN A 338 -23.70 11.67 13.82
N LYS A 339 -23.69 13.01 14.02
CA LYS A 339 -24.49 13.93 13.20
C LYS A 339 -23.90 14.02 11.79
N LEU A 340 -22.57 14.10 11.71
CA LEU A 340 -21.85 14.08 10.45
C LEU A 340 -22.09 12.75 9.72
N PHE A 341 -21.92 11.61 10.40
CA PHE A 341 -22.12 10.28 9.82
C PHE A 341 -23.56 10.13 9.28
N ARG A 342 -24.57 10.46 10.10
CA ARG A 342 -25.98 10.43 9.70
C ARG A 342 -26.27 11.36 8.53
N GLY A 343 -25.66 12.55 8.49
CA GLY A 343 -25.85 13.52 7.42
C GLY A 343 -25.27 13.04 6.08
N VAL A 344 -24.14 12.35 6.11
CA VAL A 344 -23.49 11.78 4.91
C VAL A 344 -24.15 10.47 4.49
N LEU A 345 -24.49 9.58 5.44
CA LEU A 345 -24.95 8.21 5.21
C LEU A 345 -26.33 7.93 5.87
N PRO A 346 -27.39 8.66 5.49
CA PRO A 346 -28.69 8.57 6.17
C PRO A 346 -29.36 7.20 6.01
N ARG A 347 -29.10 6.46 4.92
CA ARG A 347 -29.65 5.12 4.69
C ARG A 347 -28.92 4.02 5.47
N VAL A 348 -27.65 4.22 5.79
CA VAL A 348 -26.78 3.25 6.48
C VAL A 348 -26.86 3.42 7.99
N TYR A 349 -26.96 4.65 8.48
CA TYR A 349 -26.98 4.95 9.90
C TYR A 349 -28.06 4.18 10.72
N PRO A 350 -29.28 3.92 10.21
CA PRO A 350 -30.25 3.07 10.90
C PRO A 350 -29.74 1.66 11.21
N TYR A 351 -28.89 1.10 10.34
CA TYR A 351 -28.28 -0.22 10.55
C TYR A 351 -27.16 -0.19 11.59
N VAL A 352 -26.39 0.90 11.67
CA VAL A 352 -25.44 1.14 12.76
C VAL A 352 -26.17 1.18 14.11
N LYS A 353 -27.32 1.88 14.19
CA LYS A 353 -28.18 1.91 15.40
C LYS A 353 -28.71 0.52 15.79
N LYS A 354 -29.14 -0.27 14.80
CA LYS A 354 -29.62 -1.64 15.04
C LYS A 354 -28.52 -2.54 15.55
N LEU A 355 -27.28 -2.39 15.01
CA LEU A 355 -26.10 -3.14 15.47
C LEU A 355 -25.74 -2.75 16.90
N ASP A 356 -25.70 -1.46 17.25
CA ASP A 356 -25.44 -1.00 18.61
C ASP A 356 -26.49 -1.52 19.60
N ALA A 357 -27.76 -1.48 19.23
CA ALA A 357 -28.85 -2.02 20.07
C ALA A 357 -28.74 -3.55 20.23
N LEU A 358 -28.29 -4.27 19.20
CA LEU A 358 -28.03 -5.72 19.30
C LEU A 358 -26.83 -5.99 20.21
N LEU A 359 -25.74 -5.24 20.06
CA LEU A 359 -24.56 -5.36 20.93
C LEU A 359 -24.92 -5.13 22.39
N ARG A 360 -25.63 -4.04 22.72
CA ARG A 360 -26.03 -3.74 24.10
C ARG A 360 -26.84 -4.89 24.72
N ARG A 361 -27.78 -5.48 23.99
CA ARG A 361 -28.52 -6.67 24.44
C ARG A 361 -27.61 -7.91 24.61
N THR A 362 -26.66 -8.09 23.71
CA THR A 362 -25.68 -9.20 23.84
C THR A 362 -24.82 -9.04 25.08
N LEU A 363 -24.37 -7.82 25.40
CA LEU A 363 -23.60 -7.52 26.61
C LEU A 363 -24.42 -7.78 27.88
N GLU A 364 -25.69 -7.35 27.91
CA GLU A 364 -26.61 -7.63 29.03
C GLU A 364 -26.80 -9.15 29.24
N GLN A 365 -27.05 -9.90 28.16
CA GLN A 365 -27.17 -11.37 28.20
C GLN A 365 -25.91 -12.07 28.68
N ARG A 366 -24.73 -11.50 28.43
CA ARG A 366 -23.44 -11.99 28.92
C ARG A 366 -23.08 -11.52 30.32
N GLY A 367 -23.95 -10.73 30.96
CA GLY A 367 -23.77 -10.25 32.33
C GLY A 367 -22.78 -9.11 32.48
N VAL A 368 -22.46 -8.38 31.39
CA VAL A 368 -21.61 -7.19 31.47
C VAL A 368 -22.31 -6.11 32.29
N PRO A 369 -21.69 -5.54 33.35
CA PRO A 369 -22.31 -4.51 34.18
C PRO A 369 -22.74 -3.29 33.36
N MET A 370 -23.90 -2.74 33.66
CA MET A 370 -24.45 -1.60 32.91
C MET A 370 -23.50 -0.38 32.86
N GLY A 371 -22.69 -0.15 33.90
CA GLY A 371 -21.68 0.90 33.95
C GLY A 371 -20.48 0.69 33.00
N GLU A 372 -20.30 -0.52 32.48
CA GLU A 372 -19.20 -0.86 31.58
C GLU A 372 -19.63 -0.91 30.11
N VAL A 373 -20.93 -0.94 29.82
CA VAL A 373 -21.47 -1.03 28.45
C VAL A 373 -20.93 0.07 27.53
N SER A 374 -20.66 1.25 28.06
CA SER A 374 -20.09 2.39 27.31
C SER A 374 -18.73 2.09 26.68
N ARG A 375 -17.93 1.18 27.27
CA ARG A 375 -16.62 0.77 26.74
C ARG A 375 -16.74 -0.02 25.44
N TYR A 376 -17.86 -0.71 25.25
CA TYR A 376 -18.12 -1.57 24.08
C TYR A 376 -19.00 -0.89 23.04
N ALA A 377 -19.86 0.04 23.44
CA ALA A 377 -20.90 0.60 22.61
C ALA A 377 -20.36 1.19 21.29
N ILE A 378 -21.00 0.84 20.18
CA ILE A 378 -20.68 1.37 18.85
C ILE A 378 -21.04 2.86 18.79
N LEU A 379 -22.17 3.21 19.38
CA LEU A 379 -22.65 4.60 19.50
C LEU A 379 -22.45 5.08 20.93
N GLU A 380 -21.41 5.88 21.17
CA GLU A 380 -21.09 6.42 22.48
C GLU A 380 -20.51 7.83 22.36
N ASP A 381 -20.76 8.69 23.34
CA ASP A 381 -20.26 10.07 23.42
C ASP A 381 -20.45 10.90 22.14
N GLY A 382 -21.58 10.68 21.44
CA GLY A 382 -21.86 11.36 20.18
C GLY A 382 -21.04 10.87 18.99
N MET A 383 -20.29 9.77 19.15
CA MET A 383 -19.42 9.20 18.14
C MET A 383 -19.89 7.83 17.64
N VAL A 384 -19.48 7.46 16.43
CA VAL A 384 -19.54 6.10 15.86
C VAL A 384 -18.16 5.50 15.95
N HIS A 385 -17.97 4.46 16.75
CA HIS A 385 -16.69 3.80 16.96
C HIS A 385 -16.50 2.65 15.96
N MET A 386 -15.65 2.86 14.96
CA MET A 386 -15.53 1.94 13.82
C MET A 386 -14.90 0.59 14.20
N ALA A 387 -13.84 0.58 14.98
CA ALA A 387 -13.20 -0.66 15.42
C ALA A 387 -14.15 -1.54 16.26
N ARG A 388 -14.97 -0.92 17.15
CA ARG A 388 -15.97 -1.63 17.96
C ARG A 388 -17.01 -2.31 17.05
N MET A 389 -17.48 -1.61 16.03
CA MET A 389 -18.41 -2.15 15.04
C MET A 389 -17.78 -3.30 14.26
N ALA A 390 -16.53 -3.15 13.83
CA ALA A 390 -15.80 -4.19 13.11
C ALA A 390 -15.65 -5.46 13.95
N ILE A 391 -15.16 -5.36 15.20
CA ILE A 391 -14.94 -6.52 16.07
C ILE A 391 -16.27 -7.23 16.40
N PHE A 392 -17.32 -6.47 16.67
CA PHE A 392 -18.62 -7.07 16.98
C PHE A 392 -19.21 -7.85 15.81
N ALA A 393 -19.16 -7.28 14.62
CA ALA A 393 -19.87 -7.79 13.45
C ALA A 393 -19.06 -8.71 12.54
N THR A 394 -17.79 -9.03 12.89
CA THR A 394 -16.94 -9.93 12.11
C THR A 394 -16.57 -11.18 12.90
N HIS A 395 -16.22 -12.26 12.19
CA HIS A 395 -15.82 -13.51 12.83
C HIS A 395 -14.36 -13.54 13.27
N SER A 396 -13.52 -12.64 12.77
CA SER A 396 -12.08 -12.64 13.06
C SER A 396 -11.52 -11.22 13.09
N THR A 397 -10.64 -10.99 14.07
CA THR A 397 -9.85 -9.76 14.21
C THR A 397 -8.39 -10.15 14.34
N ASN A 398 -7.53 -9.69 13.42
CA ASN A 398 -6.11 -9.97 13.52
C ASN A 398 -5.27 -8.69 13.72
N GLY A 399 -4.21 -8.86 14.52
CA GLY A 399 -3.07 -7.95 14.51
C GLY A 399 -2.10 -8.30 13.36
N VAL A 400 -1.07 -7.49 13.17
CA VAL A 400 -0.14 -7.56 12.02
C VAL A 400 1.31 -7.89 12.37
N ALA A 401 1.57 -8.16 13.64
CA ALA A 401 2.78 -8.76 14.20
C ALA A 401 2.42 -9.40 15.55
N ARG A 402 3.26 -10.32 16.05
CA ARG A 402 2.99 -10.98 17.34
C ARG A 402 2.86 -9.98 18.47
N LEU A 403 3.85 -9.08 18.64
CA LEU A 403 3.79 -8.03 19.66
C LEU A 403 2.54 -7.16 19.52
N HIS A 404 2.21 -6.73 18.30
CA HIS A 404 1.02 -5.94 18.05
C HIS A 404 -0.25 -6.67 18.53
N THR A 405 -0.37 -7.95 18.19
CA THR A 405 -1.52 -8.77 18.59
C THR A 405 -1.63 -8.91 20.11
N GLU A 406 -0.51 -9.06 20.82
CA GLU A 406 -0.51 -9.09 22.29
C GLU A 406 -0.89 -7.72 22.88
N ILE A 407 -0.38 -6.61 22.33
CA ILE A 407 -0.79 -5.27 22.75
C ILE A 407 -2.31 -5.04 22.53
N LEU A 408 -2.86 -5.54 21.43
CA LEU A 408 -4.32 -5.47 21.20
C LEU A 408 -5.09 -6.23 22.29
N LYS A 409 -4.64 -7.42 22.67
CA LYS A 409 -5.28 -8.27 23.70
C LYS A 409 -5.11 -7.69 25.11
N ASP A 410 -3.92 -7.18 25.43
CA ASP A 410 -3.59 -6.77 26.79
C ASP A 410 -4.01 -5.35 27.11
N THR A 411 -4.12 -4.47 26.11
CA THR A 411 -4.38 -3.04 26.33
C THR A 411 -5.42 -2.44 25.38
N ALA A 412 -5.10 -2.30 24.08
CA ALA A 412 -5.86 -1.46 23.18
C ALA A 412 -7.31 -1.94 22.92
N LEU A 413 -7.52 -3.24 22.93
CA LEU A 413 -8.81 -3.91 22.71
C LEU A 413 -9.06 -5.00 23.77
N HIS A 414 -8.49 -4.83 24.96
CA HIS A 414 -8.52 -5.80 26.04
C HIS A 414 -9.94 -6.26 26.36
N GLU A 415 -10.88 -5.33 26.55
CA GLU A 415 -12.28 -5.64 26.87
C GLU A 415 -12.93 -6.50 25.78
N TRP A 416 -12.59 -6.24 24.53
CA TRP A 416 -13.08 -7.02 23.40
C TRP A 416 -12.45 -8.40 23.32
N TYR A 417 -11.18 -8.54 23.70
CA TYR A 417 -10.53 -9.84 23.82
C TYR A 417 -11.13 -10.67 24.94
N GLU A 418 -11.42 -10.08 26.09
CA GLU A 418 -12.15 -10.79 27.16
C GLU A 418 -13.54 -11.27 26.72
N LEU A 419 -14.22 -10.46 25.89
CA LEU A 419 -15.56 -10.79 25.41
C LEU A 419 -15.58 -11.86 24.31
N TYR A 420 -14.55 -11.88 23.43
CA TYR A 420 -14.44 -12.77 22.27
C TYR A 420 -12.99 -13.25 22.03
N PRO A 421 -12.37 -13.99 22.96
CA PRO A 421 -10.97 -14.37 22.85
C PRO A 421 -10.68 -15.20 21.58
N GLU A 422 -11.64 -16.00 21.13
CA GLU A 422 -11.53 -16.86 19.94
C GLU A 422 -11.43 -16.10 18.61
N ARG A 423 -11.81 -14.82 18.58
CA ARG A 423 -11.75 -14.00 17.36
C ARG A 423 -10.39 -13.37 17.13
N PHE A 424 -9.59 -13.21 18.19
CA PHE A 424 -8.30 -12.51 18.11
C PHE A 424 -7.18 -13.47 17.70
N ASN A 425 -6.46 -13.11 16.65
CA ASN A 425 -5.35 -13.90 16.16
C ASN A 425 -4.26 -13.00 15.53
N ASN A 426 -3.07 -13.57 15.35
CA ASN A 426 -1.95 -12.88 14.69
C ASN A 426 -1.79 -13.34 13.25
N LYS A 427 -1.58 -12.38 12.35
CA LYS A 427 -1.10 -12.58 10.99
C LYS A 427 0.04 -11.60 10.74
N THR A 428 1.25 -11.99 11.08
CA THR A 428 2.45 -11.16 10.85
C THR A 428 2.53 -10.77 9.38
N ASN A 429 2.76 -9.48 9.13
CA ASN A 429 2.91 -8.95 7.78
C ASN A 429 4.06 -9.63 7.05
N GLY A 430 4.02 -9.57 5.73
CA GLY A 430 5.04 -10.07 4.85
C GLY A 430 5.22 -9.18 3.61
N VAL A 431 6.13 -9.58 2.74
CA VAL A 431 6.44 -8.90 1.49
C VAL A 431 6.57 -9.90 0.34
N THR A 432 6.26 -9.49 -0.88
CA THR A 432 6.52 -10.34 -2.04
C THR A 432 7.99 -10.30 -2.43
N GLN A 433 8.65 -11.44 -2.45
CA GLN A 433 10.03 -11.61 -2.88
C GLN A 433 10.23 -11.35 -4.38
N ARG A 434 9.18 -11.52 -5.18
CA ARG A 434 9.25 -11.27 -6.63
C ARG A 434 9.57 -9.82 -6.92
N ARG A 435 8.85 -8.87 -6.31
CA ARG A 435 9.18 -7.44 -6.47
C ARG A 435 10.43 -7.04 -5.67
N TRP A 436 10.48 -7.41 -4.38
CA TRP A 436 11.45 -6.82 -3.44
C TRP A 436 12.82 -7.51 -3.43
N LEU A 437 12.95 -8.64 -4.11
CA LEU A 437 14.22 -9.33 -4.33
C LEU A 437 14.47 -9.58 -5.82
N ALA A 438 13.63 -10.37 -6.49
CA ALA A 438 13.89 -10.75 -7.89
C ALA A 438 13.92 -9.56 -8.85
N LEU A 439 12.96 -8.64 -8.74
CA LEU A 439 12.87 -7.47 -9.62
C LEU A 439 13.82 -6.34 -9.20
N ALA A 440 13.84 -6.01 -7.90
CA ALA A 440 14.64 -4.90 -7.40
C ALA A 440 16.16 -5.19 -7.41
N ASN A 441 16.54 -6.46 -7.28
CA ASN A 441 17.93 -6.90 -7.17
C ASN A 441 18.21 -8.12 -8.07
N PRO A 442 18.16 -7.95 -9.40
CA PRO A 442 18.37 -9.08 -10.32
C PRO A 442 19.76 -9.71 -10.20
N GLU A 443 20.78 -8.95 -9.80
CA GLU A 443 22.13 -9.47 -9.58
C GLU A 443 22.18 -10.41 -8.36
N LEU A 444 21.50 -10.06 -7.25
CA LEU A 444 21.35 -10.96 -6.11
C LEU A 444 20.48 -12.17 -6.49
N ALA A 445 19.41 -11.96 -7.24
CA ALA A 445 18.55 -13.05 -7.72
C ALA A 445 19.34 -14.07 -8.55
N ALA A 446 20.25 -13.62 -9.42
CA ALA A 446 21.13 -14.49 -10.19
C ALA A 446 22.10 -15.27 -9.29
N LEU A 447 22.68 -14.63 -8.26
CA LEU A 447 23.54 -15.31 -7.28
C LEU A 447 22.77 -16.39 -6.50
N LEU A 448 21.52 -16.10 -6.11
CA LEU A 448 20.64 -17.06 -5.44
C LEU A 448 20.24 -18.21 -6.36
N HIS A 449 19.93 -17.91 -7.63
CA HIS A 449 19.65 -18.94 -8.64
C HIS A 449 20.80 -19.95 -8.75
N ASP A 450 22.04 -19.46 -8.86
CA ASP A 450 23.23 -20.31 -8.93
C ASP A 450 23.40 -21.19 -7.69
N ALA A 451 23.06 -20.66 -6.50
CA ALA A 451 23.27 -21.36 -5.23
C ALA A 451 22.16 -22.34 -4.89
N VAL A 452 20.89 -21.97 -5.07
CA VAL A 452 19.73 -22.74 -4.56
C VAL A 452 18.62 -22.97 -5.57
N GLY A 453 18.76 -22.47 -6.82
CA GLY A 453 17.74 -22.54 -7.87
C GLY A 453 16.61 -21.51 -7.66
N ASP A 454 15.53 -21.60 -8.43
CA ASP A 454 14.46 -20.59 -8.51
C ASP A 454 13.26 -20.85 -7.60
N GLY A 455 13.26 -21.94 -6.81
CA GLY A 455 12.10 -22.32 -6.01
C GLY A 455 11.68 -21.26 -4.99
N TRP A 456 12.62 -20.43 -4.53
CA TRP A 456 12.35 -19.32 -3.60
C TRP A 456 11.40 -18.24 -4.17
N LEU A 457 11.26 -18.16 -5.50
CA LEU A 457 10.30 -17.22 -6.13
C LEU A 457 8.84 -17.50 -5.72
N THR A 458 8.53 -18.74 -5.34
CA THR A 458 7.21 -19.17 -4.89
C THR A 458 7.17 -19.66 -3.44
N ASP A 459 8.34 -20.04 -2.89
CA ASP A 459 8.50 -20.57 -1.53
C ASP A 459 9.77 -20.02 -0.89
N LEU A 460 9.64 -18.96 -0.08
CA LEU A 460 10.76 -18.29 0.61
C LEU A 460 11.53 -19.23 1.55
N SER A 461 10.92 -20.30 2.05
CA SER A 461 11.60 -21.25 2.95
C SER A 461 12.83 -21.91 2.33
N GLN A 462 12.88 -21.95 0.99
CA GLN A 462 14.03 -22.48 0.24
C GLN A 462 15.30 -21.63 0.39
N LEU A 463 15.19 -20.37 0.80
CA LEU A 463 16.37 -19.54 1.12
C LEU A 463 17.17 -20.05 2.31
N LYS A 464 16.60 -20.89 3.19
CA LYS A 464 17.37 -21.59 4.26
C LYS A 464 18.52 -22.42 3.72
N ARG A 465 18.44 -22.88 2.47
CA ARG A 465 19.52 -23.63 1.81
C ARG A 465 20.77 -22.79 1.55
N LEU A 466 20.71 -21.46 1.80
CA LEU A 466 21.88 -20.58 1.75
C LEU A 466 22.75 -20.63 3.02
N GLU A 467 22.29 -21.22 4.11
CA GLU A 467 23.05 -21.27 5.37
C GLU A 467 24.52 -21.72 5.17
N PRO A 468 24.82 -22.78 4.39
CA PRO A 468 26.21 -23.17 4.14
C PRO A 468 27.03 -22.15 3.34
N CYS A 469 26.37 -21.24 2.60
CA CYS A 469 27.05 -20.21 1.82
C CYS A 469 27.62 -19.09 2.69
N ALA A 470 27.16 -18.97 3.95
CA ALA A 470 27.66 -17.97 4.90
C ALA A 470 29.17 -18.16 5.23
N ASP A 471 29.67 -19.38 5.14
CA ASP A 471 31.07 -19.71 5.36
C ASP A 471 31.88 -19.89 4.07
N ASP A 472 31.28 -19.66 2.89
CA ASP A 472 31.96 -19.75 1.60
C ASP A 472 32.53 -18.38 1.17
N PRO A 473 33.87 -18.19 1.21
CA PRO A 473 34.49 -16.93 0.85
C PRO A 473 34.20 -16.49 -0.60
N ALA A 474 34.00 -17.45 -1.52
CA ALA A 474 33.73 -17.13 -2.94
C ALA A 474 32.29 -16.60 -3.09
N PHE A 475 31.33 -17.19 -2.38
CA PHE A 475 29.95 -16.69 -2.35
C PHE A 475 29.89 -15.29 -1.70
N LEU A 476 30.56 -15.10 -0.55
CA LEU A 476 30.60 -13.80 0.14
C LEU A 476 31.22 -12.71 -0.71
N ALA A 477 32.30 -13.01 -1.46
CA ALA A 477 32.90 -12.05 -2.38
C ALA A 477 31.92 -11.63 -3.49
N ARG A 478 31.21 -12.57 -4.11
CA ARG A 478 30.15 -12.28 -5.11
C ARG A 478 29.00 -11.46 -4.50
N PHE A 479 28.60 -11.78 -3.28
CA PHE A 479 27.56 -11.01 -2.57
C PHE A 479 27.99 -9.56 -2.34
N MET A 480 29.25 -9.33 -1.94
CA MET A 480 29.80 -7.99 -1.77
C MET A 480 29.95 -7.23 -3.10
N ASP A 481 30.22 -7.95 -4.20
CA ASP A 481 30.22 -7.35 -5.55
C ASP A 481 28.81 -6.87 -5.94
N VAL A 482 27.77 -7.64 -5.65
CA VAL A 482 26.39 -7.23 -5.85
C VAL A 482 26.07 -5.96 -5.05
N LYS A 483 26.47 -5.89 -3.77
CA LYS A 483 26.27 -4.69 -2.94
C LYS A 483 26.95 -3.46 -3.54
N ARG A 484 28.22 -3.57 -3.97
CA ARG A 484 28.96 -2.48 -4.62
C ARG A 484 28.26 -2.02 -5.91
N GLU A 485 27.76 -2.96 -6.71
CA GLU A 485 27.00 -2.65 -7.92
C GLU A 485 25.73 -1.89 -7.62
N LYS A 486 24.92 -2.34 -6.64
CA LYS A 486 23.67 -1.66 -6.26
C LYS A 486 23.92 -0.24 -5.72
N LYS A 487 24.99 -0.03 -4.95
CA LYS A 487 25.38 1.32 -4.52
C LYS A 487 25.75 2.22 -5.69
N ARG A 488 26.45 1.71 -6.71
CA ARG A 488 26.78 2.47 -7.93
C ARG A 488 25.53 2.81 -8.74
N GLN A 489 24.60 1.86 -8.88
CA GLN A 489 23.31 2.08 -9.56
C GLN A 489 22.48 3.13 -8.83
N LEU A 490 22.40 3.06 -7.49
CA LEU A 490 21.72 4.06 -6.70
C LEU A 490 22.39 5.44 -6.83
N ALA A 491 23.72 5.52 -6.77
CA ALA A 491 24.44 6.78 -6.92
C ALA A 491 24.15 7.45 -8.28
N ALA A 492 24.16 6.69 -9.37
CA ALA A 492 23.78 7.19 -10.69
C ALA A 492 22.32 7.65 -10.76
N TYR A 493 21.42 6.92 -10.10
CA TYR A 493 20.01 7.27 -10.04
C TYR A 493 19.78 8.57 -9.26
N VAL A 494 20.42 8.73 -8.09
CA VAL A 494 20.34 9.94 -7.26
C VAL A 494 20.96 11.13 -8.00
N GLU A 495 22.10 10.97 -8.66
CA GLU A 495 22.72 12.06 -9.45
C GLU A 495 21.79 12.51 -10.59
N LYS A 496 21.16 11.57 -11.29
CA LYS A 496 20.21 11.87 -12.38
C LYS A 496 18.97 12.64 -11.89
N HIS A 497 18.42 12.29 -10.73
CA HIS A 497 17.12 12.80 -10.27
C HIS A 497 17.21 13.96 -9.27
N GLU A 498 18.27 13.97 -8.45
CA GLU A 498 18.46 14.97 -7.37
C GLU A 498 19.63 15.94 -7.67
N GLY A 499 20.49 15.62 -8.64
CA GLY A 499 21.73 16.36 -8.90
C GLY A 499 22.78 16.18 -7.79
N VAL A 500 22.62 15.19 -6.92
CA VAL A 500 23.52 14.93 -5.77
C VAL A 500 24.42 13.73 -6.08
N ARG A 501 25.73 13.90 -5.93
CA ARG A 501 26.69 12.81 -6.03
C ARG A 501 26.77 12.03 -4.73
N LEU A 502 26.18 10.84 -4.74
CA LEU A 502 26.22 9.93 -3.61
C LEU A 502 27.59 9.22 -3.52
N ARG A 503 28.14 9.14 -2.32
CA ARG A 503 29.41 8.43 -2.06
C ARG A 503 29.17 6.93 -1.97
N ALA A 504 29.22 6.24 -3.12
CA ALA A 504 28.94 4.79 -3.21
C ALA A 504 29.95 3.89 -2.50
N ASP A 505 31.12 4.43 -2.14
CA ASP A 505 32.19 3.77 -1.38
C ASP A 505 31.98 3.81 0.14
N PHE A 506 31.08 4.65 0.64
CA PHE A 506 30.75 4.77 2.07
C PHE A 506 29.75 3.70 2.51
N LEU A 507 29.63 3.45 3.81
CA LEU A 507 28.47 2.73 4.35
C LEU A 507 27.20 3.50 4.01
N LEU A 508 26.14 2.80 3.65
CA LEU A 508 24.84 3.40 3.36
C LEU A 508 23.86 3.07 4.47
N ASP A 509 23.66 4.03 5.36
CA ASP A 509 22.67 4.00 6.43
C ASP A 509 21.37 4.63 5.95
N VAL A 510 20.26 3.90 6.00
CA VAL A 510 19.02 4.26 5.33
C VAL A 510 17.83 4.29 6.28
N GLN A 511 17.15 5.45 6.32
CA GLN A 511 15.85 5.59 6.96
C GLN A 511 14.80 6.10 5.96
N VAL A 512 14.15 5.19 5.25
CA VAL A 512 13.11 5.52 4.26
C VAL A 512 11.76 4.95 4.68
N LYS A 513 10.89 5.85 5.09
CA LYS A 513 9.53 5.56 5.58
C LYS A 513 8.75 6.88 5.70
N ARG A 514 7.40 6.80 5.78
CA ARG A 514 6.58 7.99 6.04
C ARG A 514 7.11 8.77 7.24
N LEU A 515 7.17 10.10 7.16
CA LEU A 515 7.65 10.91 8.27
C LEU A 515 6.58 11.00 9.36
N HIS A 516 6.95 10.59 10.56
CA HIS A 516 6.10 10.63 11.73
C HIS A 516 6.94 10.66 13.00
N GLU A 517 6.50 11.36 14.05
CA GLU A 517 7.27 11.51 15.29
C GLU A 517 7.60 10.16 15.93
N TYR A 518 6.67 9.17 15.92
CA TYR A 518 6.92 7.86 16.54
C TYR A 518 7.99 7.03 15.81
N LYS A 519 8.22 7.30 14.50
CA LYS A 519 9.28 6.62 13.70
C LYS A 519 10.67 7.15 13.99
N ARG A 520 10.74 8.26 14.68
CA ARG A 520 11.94 8.87 15.27
C ARG A 520 13.04 9.27 14.29
N GLN A 521 12.68 9.73 13.06
CA GLN A 521 13.65 10.34 12.15
C GLN A 521 14.42 11.49 12.83
N LEU A 522 13.77 12.22 13.74
CA LEU A 522 14.42 13.28 14.51
C LEU A 522 15.52 12.73 15.44
N LEU A 523 15.32 11.56 16.05
CA LEU A 523 16.35 10.92 16.88
C LEU A 523 17.58 10.56 16.04
N ASN A 524 17.38 9.97 14.87
CA ASN A 524 18.47 9.68 13.93
C ASN A 524 19.20 10.97 13.51
N ALA A 525 18.46 12.02 13.17
CA ALA A 525 19.07 13.31 12.83
C ALA A 525 19.90 13.90 13.98
N PHE A 526 19.47 13.77 15.24
CA PHE A 526 20.28 14.16 16.39
C PHE A 526 21.51 13.27 16.59
N SER A 527 21.42 11.97 16.35
CA SER A 527 22.57 11.07 16.38
C SER A 527 23.62 11.46 15.33
N ILE A 528 23.18 11.81 14.12
CA ILE A 528 24.06 12.32 13.06
C ILE A 528 24.73 13.63 13.48
N LEU A 529 23.99 14.55 14.08
CA LEU A 529 24.52 15.82 14.57
C LEU A 529 25.55 15.60 15.69
N ASP A 530 25.30 14.69 16.66
CA ASP A 530 26.26 14.35 17.71
C ASP A 530 27.51 13.69 17.13
N THR A 531 27.38 12.83 16.14
CA THR A 531 28.50 12.23 15.39
C THR A 531 29.33 13.30 14.69
N TYR A 532 28.67 14.27 14.03
CA TYR A 532 29.34 15.41 13.39
C TYR A 532 30.21 16.19 14.39
N TYR A 533 29.66 16.61 15.53
CA TYR A 533 30.44 17.30 16.58
C TYR A 533 31.47 16.38 17.22
N GLY A 534 31.17 15.11 17.43
CA GLY A 534 32.10 14.13 17.96
C GLY A 534 33.37 13.98 17.11
N LEU A 535 33.23 13.99 15.78
CA LEU A 535 34.38 14.00 14.87
C LEU A 535 35.13 15.32 14.88
N LYS A 536 34.46 16.46 14.98
CA LYS A 536 35.08 17.77 15.02
C LYS A 536 35.85 18.02 16.34
N GLU A 537 35.29 17.58 17.43
CA GLU A 537 35.87 17.76 18.80
C GLU A 537 36.88 16.66 19.14
N GLY A 538 37.04 15.64 18.30
CA GLY A 538 37.92 14.51 18.55
C GLY A 538 37.42 13.51 19.59
N ARG A 539 36.13 13.59 19.97
CA ARG A 539 35.48 12.56 20.81
C ARG A 539 35.34 11.23 20.06
N ILE A 540 35.17 11.31 18.76
CA ILE A 540 35.15 10.16 17.84
C ILE A 540 36.43 10.17 17.04
N SER A 541 37.18 9.06 17.06
CA SER A 541 38.41 8.89 16.27
C SER A 541 38.09 8.87 14.78
N ARG A 542 38.67 9.76 14.01
CA ARG A 542 38.53 9.79 12.56
C ARG A 542 39.13 8.57 11.87
N ALA A 543 40.14 7.96 12.47
CA ALA A 543 40.79 6.77 11.90
C ALA A 543 39.96 5.51 12.06
N ASP A 544 39.13 5.47 13.09
CA ASP A 544 38.27 4.31 13.40
C ASP A 544 36.82 4.49 12.90
N PHE A 545 36.46 5.70 12.43
CA PHE A 545 35.13 5.99 11.92
C PHE A 545 34.96 5.47 10.50
N ALA A 546 34.02 4.58 10.30
CA ALA A 546 33.66 4.10 8.97
C ALA A 546 32.92 5.21 8.19
N PRO A 547 33.43 5.67 7.04
CA PRO A 547 32.73 6.70 6.26
C PRO A 547 31.30 6.28 5.93
N THR A 548 30.33 7.18 6.20
CA THR A 548 28.89 6.83 6.14
C THR A 548 28.09 7.89 5.38
N VAL A 549 27.19 7.42 4.51
CA VAL A 549 26.08 8.19 3.94
C VAL A 549 24.83 7.90 4.74
N TYR A 550 24.22 8.93 5.30
CA TYR A 550 22.91 8.87 5.93
C TYR A 550 21.84 9.29 4.92
N LEU A 551 21.02 8.33 4.47
CA LEU A 551 20.04 8.57 3.43
C LEU A 551 18.62 8.53 4.00
N PHE A 552 17.92 9.66 3.86
CA PHE A 552 16.51 9.80 4.22
C PHE A 552 15.62 9.83 2.98
N GLY A 553 14.42 9.30 3.11
CA GLY A 553 13.34 9.43 2.14
C GLY A 553 12.00 9.32 2.86
N ALA A 554 11.21 10.38 2.83
CA ALA A 554 9.97 10.44 3.61
C ALA A 554 9.01 11.49 3.05
N LYS A 555 7.71 11.21 3.13
CA LYS A 555 6.64 12.20 2.93
C LYS A 555 5.91 12.43 4.26
N ALA A 556 5.70 13.70 4.63
CA ALA A 556 4.84 14.09 5.74
C ALA A 556 3.42 14.34 5.25
N ALA A 557 2.41 14.07 6.08
CA ALA A 557 1.04 14.50 5.78
C ALA A 557 1.00 16.03 5.60
N PRO A 558 0.25 16.58 4.63
CA PRO A 558 0.29 18.00 4.30
C PRO A 558 0.00 18.95 5.48
N GLY A 559 -0.93 18.57 6.39
CA GLY A 559 -1.27 19.34 7.60
C GLY A 559 -0.33 19.09 8.80
N TYR A 560 0.61 18.14 8.72
CA TYR A 560 1.45 17.78 9.84
C TYR A 560 2.68 18.71 9.95
N VAL A 561 2.46 19.91 10.49
CA VAL A 561 3.45 21.00 10.55
C VAL A 561 4.77 20.55 11.22
N ARG A 562 4.69 19.82 12.34
CA ARG A 562 5.89 19.34 13.07
C ARG A 562 6.70 18.36 12.22
N ALA A 563 6.05 17.43 11.52
CA ALA A 563 6.72 16.50 10.62
C ALA A 563 7.41 17.24 9.46
N LYS A 564 6.79 18.27 8.89
CA LYS A 564 7.42 19.14 7.88
C LYS A 564 8.61 19.90 8.45
N GLY A 565 8.56 20.32 9.72
CA GLY A 565 9.68 20.92 10.43
C GLY A 565 10.86 19.95 10.60
N ILE A 566 10.61 18.67 10.83
CA ILE A 566 11.65 17.63 10.89
C ILE A 566 12.32 17.45 9.52
N ILE A 567 11.56 17.47 8.43
CA ILE A 567 12.13 17.45 7.06
C ILE A 567 13.09 18.63 6.86
N LYS A 568 12.63 19.84 7.20
CA LYS A 568 13.47 21.05 7.11
C LYS A 568 14.75 20.90 7.92
N TYR A 569 14.65 20.41 9.16
CA TYR A 569 15.81 20.21 10.03
C TYR A 569 16.82 19.23 9.42
N ILE A 570 16.37 18.12 8.84
CA ILE A 570 17.26 17.14 8.18
C ILE A 570 17.94 17.75 6.95
N ASN A 571 17.24 18.56 6.18
CA ASN A 571 17.82 19.27 5.03
C ASN A 571 18.88 20.30 5.47
N GLU A 572 18.65 21.06 6.56
CA GLU A 572 19.65 21.96 7.14
C GLU A 572 20.86 21.19 7.67
N LEU A 573 20.63 20.03 8.32
CA LEU A 573 21.71 19.16 8.77
C LEU A 573 22.54 18.65 7.57
N ALA A 574 21.89 18.34 6.44
CA ALA A 574 22.57 17.94 5.22
C ALA A 574 23.46 19.07 4.68
N GLU A 575 22.96 20.30 4.65
CA GLU A 575 23.77 21.47 4.25
C GLU A 575 24.98 21.66 5.17
N LEU A 576 24.78 21.57 6.50
CA LEU A 576 25.85 21.70 7.50
C LEU A 576 26.94 20.64 7.29
N VAL A 577 26.56 19.37 7.25
CA VAL A 577 27.52 18.25 7.18
C VAL A 577 28.24 18.19 5.83
N ASN A 578 27.50 18.32 4.74
CA ASN A 578 28.03 18.20 3.39
C ASN A 578 28.90 19.43 3.00
N GLY A 579 28.62 20.59 3.58
CA GLY A 579 29.36 21.84 3.37
C GLY A 579 30.66 21.95 4.17
N ASP A 580 30.86 21.12 5.19
CA ASP A 580 32.03 21.22 6.10
C ASP A 580 33.18 20.32 5.59
N ALA A 581 34.25 20.96 5.10
CA ALA A 581 35.43 20.27 4.57
C ALA A 581 36.13 19.38 5.60
N ASP A 582 35.96 19.63 6.89
CA ASP A 582 36.56 18.82 7.95
C ASP A 582 35.92 17.43 8.07
N VAL A 583 34.66 17.28 7.71
CA VAL A 583 33.88 16.03 7.91
C VAL A 583 33.30 15.43 6.64
N ASN A 584 33.14 16.19 5.56
CA ASN A 584 32.50 15.69 4.33
C ASN A 584 33.25 14.57 3.61
N GLY A 585 34.50 14.31 4.00
CA GLY A 585 35.27 13.13 3.59
C GLY A 585 34.93 11.86 4.39
N LEU A 586 34.11 11.96 5.45
CA LEU A 586 33.72 10.88 6.35
C LEU A 586 32.19 10.73 6.46
N MET A 587 31.45 11.83 6.31
CA MET A 587 30.01 11.85 6.44
C MET A 587 29.35 12.52 5.24
N GLN A 588 28.21 12.01 4.82
CA GLN A 588 27.32 12.64 3.88
C GLN A 588 25.87 12.44 4.33
N VAL A 589 25.04 13.48 4.27
CA VAL A 589 23.60 13.39 4.56
C VAL A 589 22.82 13.71 3.29
N VAL A 590 21.88 12.86 2.92
CA VAL A 590 21.06 13.03 1.73
C VAL A 590 19.60 12.78 2.07
N PHE A 591 18.71 13.72 1.72
CA PHE A 591 17.28 13.53 1.80
C PHE A 591 16.70 13.49 0.37
N VAL A 592 16.28 12.32 -0.09
CA VAL A 592 15.73 12.17 -1.44
C VAL A 592 14.29 12.62 -1.52
N GLN A 593 13.94 13.30 -2.62
CA GLN A 593 12.59 13.82 -2.85
C GLN A 593 11.66 12.74 -3.38
N ASN A 594 10.37 12.91 -3.10
CA ASN A 594 9.29 12.12 -3.69
C ASN A 594 9.45 10.61 -3.55
N TYR A 595 9.93 10.14 -2.39
CA TYR A 595 10.07 8.71 -2.11
C TYR A 595 8.78 7.94 -2.46
N ASN A 596 8.92 6.92 -3.29
CA ASN A 596 7.85 6.07 -3.81
C ASN A 596 8.35 4.63 -4.00
N VAL A 597 7.56 3.73 -4.59
CA VAL A 597 7.94 2.32 -4.79
C VAL A 597 9.14 2.19 -5.73
N SER A 598 9.16 2.93 -6.84
CA SER A 598 10.28 2.88 -7.80
C SER A 598 11.59 3.35 -7.18
N TYR A 599 11.55 4.38 -6.33
CA TYR A 599 12.74 4.81 -5.58
C TYR A 599 13.17 3.76 -4.54
N ALA A 600 12.20 3.15 -3.84
CA ALA A 600 12.46 2.10 -2.87
C ALA A 600 13.17 0.88 -3.51
N GLU A 601 12.80 0.51 -4.74
CA GLU A 601 13.43 -0.57 -5.51
C GLU A 601 14.91 -0.31 -5.83
N LYS A 602 15.36 0.95 -5.81
CA LYS A 602 16.78 1.33 -5.97
C LYS A 602 17.52 1.44 -4.62
N ILE A 603 16.86 2.01 -3.61
CA ILE A 603 17.48 2.26 -2.31
C ILE A 603 17.67 0.96 -1.51
N ILE A 604 16.63 0.11 -1.44
CA ILE A 604 16.64 -1.07 -0.58
C ILE A 604 17.77 -2.05 -0.90
N PRO A 605 18.05 -2.41 -2.18
CA PRO A 605 19.16 -3.29 -2.51
C PRO A 605 20.55 -2.71 -2.19
N ALA A 606 20.68 -1.40 -2.20
CA ALA A 606 21.95 -0.69 -1.98
C ALA A 606 22.31 -0.49 -0.50
N ALA A 607 21.32 -0.55 0.40
CA ALA A 607 21.51 -0.24 1.82
C ALA A 607 22.44 -1.26 2.52
N ASP A 608 23.29 -0.76 3.42
CA ASP A 608 24.06 -1.59 4.36
C ASP A 608 23.39 -1.65 5.72
N VAL A 609 22.81 -0.54 6.19
CA VAL A 609 22.09 -0.42 7.46
C VAL A 609 20.66 0.04 7.21
N SER A 610 19.73 -0.59 7.91
CA SER A 610 18.29 -0.31 7.87
C SER A 610 17.83 0.22 9.22
N GLU A 611 17.43 1.49 9.27
CA GLU A 611 16.95 2.17 10.47
C GLU A 611 15.48 1.84 10.77
N GLN A 612 15.25 1.06 11.84
CA GLN A 612 13.93 0.58 12.31
C GLN A 612 13.71 0.96 13.78
N ILE A 613 13.85 2.25 14.08
CA ILE A 613 14.03 2.81 15.42
C ILE A 613 12.78 3.45 16.02
N SER A 614 11.57 2.99 15.68
CA SER A 614 10.32 3.47 16.28
C SER A 614 10.35 3.38 17.81
N THR A 615 9.58 4.23 18.48
CA THR A 615 9.36 4.08 19.93
C THR A 615 8.72 2.71 20.17
N ALA A 616 9.27 1.92 21.08
CA ALA A 616 8.79 0.57 21.37
C ALA A 616 7.28 0.55 21.65
N GLY A 617 6.56 -0.37 21.02
CA GLY A 617 5.10 -0.49 21.13
C GLY A 617 4.30 0.51 20.28
N THR A 618 4.88 1.13 19.25
CA THR A 618 4.19 2.10 18.39
C THR A 618 4.11 1.70 16.91
N GLU A 619 5.07 0.94 16.39
CA GLU A 619 5.02 0.39 15.03
C GLU A 619 4.35 -0.99 15.05
N ALA A 620 3.15 -1.09 14.51
CA ALA A 620 2.38 -2.34 14.56
C ALA A 620 3.13 -3.55 13.96
N SER A 621 3.84 -3.36 12.86
CA SER A 621 4.66 -4.40 12.23
C SER A 621 5.92 -3.80 11.61
N GLY A 622 5.75 -2.89 10.63
CA GLY A 622 6.77 -2.57 9.65
C GLY A 622 6.85 -3.67 8.56
N THR A 623 7.26 -3.26 7.37
CA THR A 623 7.60 -4.17 6.25
C THR A 623 8.89 -3.75 5.55
N GLY A 624 9.37 -2.53 5.80
CA GLY A 624 10.69 -2.08 5.35
C GLY A 624 11.80 -2.96 5.89
N ASN A 625 11.74 -3.29 7.19
CA ASN A 625 12.65 -4.20 7.86
C ASN A 625 12.84 -5.53 7.09
N MET A 626 11.76 -6.15 6.64
CA MET A 626 11.79 -7.40 5.87
C MET A 626 12.46 -7.22 4.50
N LYS A 627 12.15 -6.13 3.79
CA LYS A 627 12.68 -5.84 2.45
C LYS A 627 14.20 -5.59 2.49
N PHE A 628 14.66 -4.81 3.47
CA PHE A 628 16.07 -4.50 3.65
C PHE A 628 16.86 -5.77 3.99
N MET A 629 16.35 -6.59 4.92
CA MET A 629 17.01 -7.84 5.29
C MET A 629 17.06 -8.83 4.13
N LEU A 630 16.01 -8.98 3.32
CA LEU A 630 16.03 -9.79 2.10
C LEU A 630 17.12 -9.37 1.12
N ASN A 631 17.56 -8.11 1.17
CA ASN A 631 18.62 -7.56 0.34
C ASN A 631 19.97 -7.43 1.07
N GLY A 632 20.10 -8.04 2.25
CA GLY A 632 21.34 -8.13 3.02
C GLY A 632 21.75 -6.86 3.74
N ALA A 633 20.80 -5.98 4.09
CA ALA A 633 21.06 -4.88 5.02
C ALA A 633 20.89 -5.36 6.46
N VAL A 634 21.77 -4.88 7.35
CA VAL A 634 21.67 -5.13 8.78
C VAL A 634 20.65 -4.18 9.39
N THR A 635 19.82 -4.68 10.30
CA THR A 635 18.83 -3.85 11.01
C THR A 635 19.48 -3.18 12.22
N LEU A 636 19.35 -1.84 12.31
CA LEU A 636 19.49 -1.08 13.56
C LEU A 636 18.10 -0.69 14.03
N GLY A 637 17.63 -1.24 15.14
CA GLY A 637 16.22 -1.11 15.51
C GLY A 637 15.91 -1.25 16.98
N THR A 638 14.64 -1.09 17.28
CA THR A 638 14.06 -1.29 18.60
C THR A 638 13.28 -2.60 18.67
N LEU A 639 13.04 -3.10 19.89
CA LEU A 639 12.13 -4.23 20.16
C LEU A 639 10.68 -3.79 19.93
N ASP A 640 10.30 -3.67 18.64
CA ASP A 640 8.99 -3.19 18.21
C ASP A 640 8.52 -3.92 16.94
N GLY A 641 7.21 -4.07 16.79
CA GLY A 641 6.58 -4.66 15.63
C GLY A 641 7.18 -6.02 15.22
N ALA A 642 7.45 -6.17 13.93
CA ALA A 642 8.03 -7.38 13.37
C ALA A 642 9.55 -7.51 13.62
N ASN A 643 10.26 -6.48 14.11
CA ASN A 643 11.69 -6.57 14.41
C ASN A 643 11.98 -7.72 15.38
N ILE A 644 11.09 -7.95 16.38
CA ILE A 644 11.25 -9.02 17.36
C ILE A 644 11.26 -10.40 16.69
N GLU A 645 10.28 -10.66 15.83
CA GLU A 645 10.18 -11.94 15.11
C GLU A 645 11.32 -12.11 14.11
N ILE A 646 11.80 -11.03 13.50
CA ILE A 646 12.96 -11.04 12.61
C ILE A 646 14.23 -11.40 13.38
N ALA A 647 14.49 -10.74 14.52
CA ALA A 647 15.65 -11.03 15.38
C ALA A 647 15.65 -12.49 15.88
N GLU A 648 14.48 -13.03 16.23
CA GLU A 648 14.34 -14.43 16.62
C GLU A 648 14.69 -15.41 15.48
N GLN A 649 14.35 -15.08 14.24
CA GLN A 649 14.60 -15.93 13.08
C GLN A 649 16.00 -15.77 12.51
N ALA A 650 16.55 -14.55 12.52
CA ALA A 650 17.88 -14.24 11.99
C ALA A 650 19.01 -14.55 12.99
N GLY A 651 18.70 -14.62 14.29
CA GLY A 651 19.65 -14.60 15.39
C GLY A 651 19.93 -13.18 15.87
N ALA A 652 19.81 -12.95 17.17
CA ALA A 652 19.98 -11.62 17.78
C ALA A 652 21.38 -11.03 17.57
N GLU A 653 22.39 -11.87 17.35
CA GLU A 653 23.76 -11.49 17.03
C GLU A 653 23.94 -10.91 15.62
N ASN A 654 22.94 -11.07 14.75
CA ASN A 654 22.96 -10.58 13.36
C ASN A 654 22.23 -9.25 13.18
N GLU A 655 21.75 -8.62 14.24
CA GLU A 655 21.05 -7.34 14.26
C GLU A 655 21.54 -6.47 15.42
N TYR A 656 21.39 -5.14 15.29
CA TYR A 656 21.63 -4.18 16.35
C TYR A 656 20.30 -3.72 16.92
N ILE A 657 19.83 -4.39 17.97
CA ILE A 657 18.55 -4.07 18.64
C ILE A 657 18.84 -3.43 20.01
N PHE A 658 18.19 -2.27 20.32
CA PHE A 658 18.36 -1.50 21.55
C PHE A 658 17.04 -1.07 22.19
#